data_b84d57811daab28de735b090c75bd9af
#
_entry.id   b84d57811daab28de735b090c75bd9af
#
_cell.length_a   1.000
_cell.length_b   1.000
_cell.length_c   1.000
_cell.angle_alpha   90.00
_cell.angle_beta   90.00
_cell.angle_gamma   90.00
#
_symmetry.space_group_name_H-M   'P 1'
#
loop_
_entity.id
_entity.type
_entity.pdbx_description
1 polymer ?
#
loop_
_entity_poly.entity_id
_entity_poly.type
_entity_poly.pdbx_seq_one_letter_code
_entity_poly.pdbx_strand_id
1 'polypeptide(L)'
;MGKMTDDGPVVKDLVLIGGGHSHVYVLKMFGMNKLPGVRVTLVAKEVNTPYSGMLPGHIAGHYTWDECHVDLRPLCTFAGHRLIHDEAVSIDYKNKRIVLKNRPPIPYDAVSIDIGITPAASVAGALDFTTPVKPIYGFGARWEALLERVLTTETQTRVVVVGGGAGGVELALAMQHRMLSELQKAGQPSDRAEFKLVTRGELMPTHPAATRATFRDIFASRGIELVEGNGVKTVSKGTVELSSGRKIPADECIWCTQAAPQPWLAESGLDVDNGFVKVSPTLQSTNASGVFAAGDCASVVGHPRPKAGVFAVRQGPPLHDNLRRYLLGEALVDFTPQKTFLGLISTGSKHAIASWGSLSLGGATSTGAMLWNWKDKIDKKWMKMYQEMPEMTAPEPEVAAVALAAGPATIAALRAVPMRCGGCGAKVGASVLSRVMARLDIPTHPSVDIGLDQPDDAAVITVPPGKVSVQTVDFFRSFVDDPYIFGQVAVVHALGDCWAMGAEPHAVLAIAQVPYGLEPQVEETLYQMMAGATKVLAEVGCALAGGHSCEGKELALGFSVHGVAERKSLMKKGGMKPGQVLILTKPIGTGTLFAADMRAKAEGRWVSAALTSMCQPSAAGAEILVKHGATSCTDVTGFGLLGHLVEMCKGSNLSAVLDLDKLPILDGAEECLKLGITSSLQPANVRLSRAVANQNEVSGNPRYPLIYDPQTAGGLLAAVDKDKAEACIQALREAGYSTTCRIGETFSNLPAVATAPEQLVYVQDAEHQFASSGEGKIRVKTVTVDNCNTGACEAPSKFTSS
;
A
#
# COMPACT_ATOMS: atom_id res chain seq x y z
N MET A 1 15.95 3.95 13.94
CA MET A 1 15.29 4.84 14.91
C MET A 1 13.94 5.18 14.33
N GLY A 2 12.82 4.64 14.90
CA GLY A 2 11.50 5.11 14.56
C GLY A 2 11.47 6.61 14.74
N LYS A 3 10.80 7.35 13.85
CA LYS A 3 10.62 8.80 14.01
C LYS A 3 9.91 9.02 15.35
N MET A 4 10.67 9.29 16.40
CA MET A 4 10.12 10.04 17.51
C MET A 4 9.80 11.40 16.93
N THR A 5 8.54 11.69 16.70
CA THR A 5 8.12 13.07 16.56
C THR A 5 8.22 13.67 17.95
N ASP A 6 9.17 14.58 18.11
CA ASP A 6 9.36 15.39 19.33
C ASP A 6 8.20 16.43 19.47
N ASP A 7 7.08 16.16 18.80
CA ASP A 7 5.95 17.08 18.62
C ASP A 7 5.03 17.16 19.86
N GLY A 8 5.43 16.55 20.97
CA GLY A 8 4.62 16.50 22.18
C GLY A 8 3.38 15.59 22.04
N PRO A 9 2.58 15.44 23.11
CA PRO A 9 1.39 14.58 23.09
C PRO A 9 0.32 15.14 22.14
N VAL A 10 -0.40 14.20 21.48
CA VAL A 10 -1.50 14.52 20.59
C VAL A 10 -2.68 15.09 21.39
N VAL A 11 -3.20 16.22 20.94
CA VAL A 11 -4.34 16.92 21.52
C VAL A 11 -5.56 16.89 20.63
N LYS A 12 -5.37 16.96 19.30
CA LYS A 12 -6.45 16.95 18.30
C LYS A 12 -6.09 16.03 17.13
N ASP A 13 -7.13 15.44 16.56
CA ASP A 13 -7.08 14.59 15.37
C ASP A 13 -7.68 15.30 14.17
N LEU A 14 -6.86 15.52 13.14
CA LEU A 14 -7.30 15.91 11.81
C LEU A 14 -7.30 14.68 10.92
N VAL A 15 -8.46 14.33 10.35
CA VAL A 15 -8.55 13.21 9.41
C VAL A 15 -8.86 13.72 8.01
N LEU A 16 -8.07 13.29 7.04
CA LEU A 16 -8.27 13.55 5.62
C LEU A 16 -8.78 12.27 4.96
N ILE A 17 -9.96 12.31 4.36
CA ILE A 17 -10.56 11.16 3.65
C ILE A 17 -10.31 11.35 2.16
N GLY A 18 -9.53 10.43 1.58
CA GLY A 18 -9.12 10.45 0.19
C GLY A 18 -7.85 11.25 -0.07
N GLY A 19 -7.04 10.77 -1.01
CA GLY A 19 -5.79 11.39 -1.44
C GLY A 19 -5.98 12.33 -2.64
N GLY A 20 -7.10 13.08 -2.72
CA GLY A 20 -7.35 13.99 -3.84
C GLY A 20 -6.35 15.15 -3.92
N HIS A 21 -6.41 15.90 -5.03
CA HIS A 21 -5.43 16.96 -5.31
C HIS A 21 -5.37 18.08 -4.26
N SER A 22 -6.50 18.38 -3.57
CA SER A 22 -6.50 19.33 -2.48
C SER A 22 -5.79 18.77 -1.25
N HIS A 23 -6.02 17.49 -0.93
CA HIS A 23 -5.43 16.83 0.24
C HIS A 23 -3.92 16.59 0.08
N VAL A 24 -3.42 16.31 -1.13
CA VAL A 24 -1.97 16.21 -1.39
C VAL A 24 -1.26 17.51 -0.99
N TYR A 25 -1.86 18.68 -1.31
CA TYR A 25 -1.36 19.96 -0.87
C TYR A 25 -1.43 20.13 0.66
N VAL A 26 -2.57 19.79 1.27
CA VAL A 26 -2.80 19.89 2.72
C VAL A 26 -1.79 19.04 3.47
N LEU A 27 -1.58 17.77 3.06
CA LEU A 27 -0.59 16.86 3.64
C LEU A 27 0.81 17.46 3.61
N LYS A 28 1.25 17.93 2.44
CA LYS A 28 2.56 18.55 2.32
C LYS A 28 2.70 19.78 3.24
N MET A 29 1.70 20.65 3.25
CA MET A 29 1.79 21.91 4.01
C MET A 29 1.73 21.71 5.52
N PHE A 30 0.95 20.74 6.02
CA PHE A 30 1.02 20.37 7.43
C PHE A 30 2.36 19.71 7.79
N GLY A 31 3.04 19.04 6.84
CA GLY A 31 4.41 18.56 7.04
C GLY A 31 5.44 19.70 7.06
N MET A 32 5.30 20.66 6.14
CA MET A 32 6.19 21.84 6.06
C MET A 32 6.02 22.80 7.24
N ASN A 33 4.79 23.00 7.70
CA ASN A 33 4.41 23.89 8.78
C ASN A 33 3.59 23.11 9.81
N LYS A 34 4.26 22.26 10.56
CA LYS A 34 3.62 21.41 11.57
C LYS A 34 2.82 22.26 12.56
N LEU A 35 1.71 21.69 13.00
CA LEU A 35 0.90 22.24 14.08
C LEU A 35 1.06 21.32 15.29
N PRO A 36 1.90 21.69 16.27
CA PRO A 36 2.18 20.84 17.43
C PRO A 36 0.90 20.45 18.16
N GLY A 37 0.82 19.20 18.59
CA GLY A 37 -0.36 18.64 19.24
C GLY A 37 -1.46 18.21 18.27
N VAL A 38 -1.31 18.36 16.96
CA VAL A 38 -2.25 17.84 15.96
C VAL A 38 -1.69 16.61 15.30
N ARG A 39 -2.42 15.50 15.38
CA ARG A 39 -2.16 14.30 14.59
C ARG A 39 -2.94 14.37 13.29
N VAL A 40 -2.25 14.35 12.17
CA VAL A 40 -2.88 14.27 10.84
C VAL A 40 -2.92 12.81 10.39
N THR A 41 -4.11 12.34 10.03
CA THR A 41 -4.33 10.98 9.52
C THR A 41 -4.95 11.05 8.14
N LEU A 42 -4.33 10.43 7.14
CA LEU A 42 -4.92 10.21 5.83
C LEU A 42 -5.57 8.83 5.80
N VAL A 43 -6.85 8.78 5.44
CA VAL A 43 -7.57 7.55 5.11
C VAL A 43 -7.69 7.50 3.59
N ALA A 44 -7.07 6.51 2.97
CA ALA A 44 -7.06 6.37 1.53
C ALA A 44 -7.28 4.92 1.11
N LYS A 45 -8.18 4.70 0.15
CA LYS A 45 -8.43 3.40 -0.46
C LYS A 45 -7.26 2.93 -1.30
N GLU A 46 -6.54 3.87 -1.92
CA GLU A 46 -5.38 3.63 -2.76
C GLU A 46 -4.19 4.43 -2.22
N VAL A 47 -3.02 3.83 -2.28
CA VAL A 47 -1.77 4.49 -1.83
C VAL A 47 -1.18 5.44 -2.87
N ASN A 48 -1.66 5.36 -4.12
CA ASN A 48 -1.23 6.22 -5.23
C ASN A 48 -2.40 7.08 -5.71
N THR A 49 -2.16 8.37 -5.86
CA THR A 49 -3.14 9.31 -6.41
C THR A 49 -2.72 9.76 -7.82
N PRO A 50 -3.55 9.49 -8.85
CA PRO A 50 -3.25 9.91 -10.21
C PRO A 50 -3.44 11.41 -10.39
N TYR A 51 -2.49 12.05 -11.06
CA TYR A 51 -2.68 13.43 -11.54
C TYR A 51 -3.46 13.41 -12.85
N SER A 52 -4.73 13.78 -12.78
CA SER A 52 -5.66 13.69 -13.94
C SER A 52 -5.19 14.46 -15.18
N GLY A 53 -4.40 15.52 -15.01
CA GLY A 53 -3.83 16.28 -16.13
C GLY A 53 -2.80 15.51 -16.95
N MET A 54 -2.12 14.52 -16.38
CA MET A 54 -1.11 13.70 -17.06
C MET A 54 -1.67 12.33 -17.52
N LEU A 55 -2.84 11.91 -17.06
CA LEU A 55 -3.41 10.62 -17.44
C LEU A 55 -3.50 10.40 -18.95
N PRO A 56 -4.01 11.32 -19.77
CA PRO A 56 -4.02 11.11 -21.22
C PRO A 56 -2.63 10.91 -21.82
N GLY A 57 -1.62 11.61 -21.28
CA GLY A 57 -0.22 11.43 -21.68
C GLY A 57 0.36 10.09 -21.29
N HIS A 58 -0.01 9.54 -20.12
CA HIS A 58 0.34 8.18 -19.72
C HIS A 58 -0.28 7.14 -20.65
N ILE A 59 -1.57 7.26 -20.95
CA ILE A 59 -2.27 6.38 -21.88
C ILE A 59 -1.64 6.43 -23.28
N ALA A 60 -1.19 7.60 -23.73
CA ALA A 60 -0.47 7.77 -24.97
C ALA A 60 0.98 7.22 -24.96
N GLY A 61 1.50 6.80 -23.78
CA GLY A 61 2.87 6.30 -23.61
C GLY A 61 3.93 7.40 -23.49
N HIS A 62 3.54 8.63 -23.15
CA HIS A 62 4.45 9.76 -22.98
C HIS A 62 5.01 9.86 -21.54
N TYR A 63 4.33 9.27 -20.57
CA TYR A 63 4.69 9.23 -19.15
C TYR A 63 4.60 7.82 -18.61
N THR A 64 5.48 7.49 -17.68
CA THR A 64 5.37 6.26 -16.89
C THR A 64 4.25 6.38 -15.86
N TRP A 65 3.92 5.27 -15.19
CA TRP A 65 2.95 5.27 -14.09
C TRP A 65 3.40 6.21 -12.96
N ASP A 66 4.65 6.10 -12.55
CA ASP A 66 5.19 6.85 -11.42
C ASP A 66 5.31 8.37 -11.73
N GLU A 67 5.59 8.73 -12.99
CA GLU A 67 5.61 10.15 -13.39
C GLU A 67 4.25 10.84 -13.27
N CYS A 68 3.13 10.09 -13.36
CA CYS A 68 1.77 10.66 -13.31
C CYS A 68 1.00 10.33 -12.02
N HIS A 69 1.61 9.67 -11.04
CA HIS A 69 1.01 9.37 -9.75
C HIS A 69 1.80 9.97 -8.59
N VAL A 70 1.09 10.52 -7.62
CA VAL A 70 1.66 10.92 -6.33
C VAL A 70 1.53 9.73 -5.39
N ASP A 71 2.66 9.22 -4.91
CA ASP A 71 2.67 8.19 -3.87
C ASP A 71 2.40 8.86 -2.50
N LEU A 72 1.28 8.46 -1.88
CA LEU A 72 0.82 9.02 -0.62
C LEU A 72 1.65 8.53 0.57
N ARG A 73 2.31 7.38 0.45
CA ARG A 73 3.09 6.80 1.54
C ARG A 73 4.35 7.63 1.84
N PRO A 74 5.27 7.86 0.88
CA PRO A 74 6.41 8.74 1.10
C PRO A 74 6.00 10.16 1.50
N LEU A 75 4.89 10.68 0.96
CA LEU A 75 4.38 12.00 1.33
C LEU A 75 3.96 12.05 2.81
N CYS A 76 3.19 11.06 3.27
CA CYS A 76 2.80 10.94 4.68
C CYS A 76 4.03 10.75 5.59
N THR A 77 4.96 9.89 5.19
CA THR A 77 6.20 9.64 5.94
C THR A 77 7.05 10.91 6.06
N PHE A 78 7.22 11.68 4.96
CA PHE A 78 7.88 12.98 4.98
C PHE A 78 7.22 13.96 5.96
N ALA A 79 5.90 14.05 5.90
CA ALA A 79 5.14 14.98 6.71
C ALA A 79 4.99 14.52 8.19
N GLY A 80 5.33 13.27 8.51
CA GLY A 80 5.11 12.68 9.83
C GLY A 80 3.63 12.39 10.11
N HIS A 81 2.85 12.10 9.06
CA HIS A 81 1.42 11.82 9.13
C HIS A 81 1.14 10.33 9.09
N ARG A 82 0.05 9.92 9.75
CA ARG A 82 -0.44 8.53 9.70
C ARG A 82 -1.14 8.28 8.37
N LEU A 83 -0.82 7.17 7.71
CA LEU A 83 -1.58 6.65 6.57
C LEU A 83 -2.36 5.40 6.98
N ILE A 84 -3.68 5.46 6.87
CA ILE A 84 -4.59 4.33 6.99
C ILE A 84 -5.02 3.90 5.59
N HIS A 85 -4.55 2.74 5.16
CA HIS A 85 -4.92 2.15 3.88
C HIS A 85 -6.24 1.39 4.06
N ASP A 86 -7.35 2.10 3.96
CA ASP A 86 -8.72 1.57 4.09
C ASP A 86 -9.72 2.50 3.39
N GLU A 87 -10.96 2.04 3.25
CA GLU A 87 -12.05 2.76 2.60
C GLU A 87 -13.01 3.34 3.65
N ALA A 88 -13.20 4.67 3.63
CA ALA A 88 -14.24 5.31 4.42
C ALA A 88 -15.60 5.07 3.74
N VAL A 89 -16.56 4.59 4.50
CA VAL A 89 -17.89 4.20 4.02
C VAL A 89 -19.01 5.04 4.62
N SER A 90 -18.75 5.79 5.69
CA SER A 90 -19.69 6.75 6.29
C SER A 90 -18.98 7.70 7.25
N ILE A 91 -19.65 8.81 7.58
CA ILE A 91 -19.23 9.74 8.64
C ILE A 91 -20.39 9.93 9.62
N ASP A 92 -20.18 9.54 10.86
CA ASP A 92 -21.03 9.95 11.97
C ASP A 92 -20.56 11.31 12.51
N TYR A 93 -21.04 12.37 11.90
CA TYR A 93 -20.60 13.72 12.28
C TYR A 93 -21.13 14.18 13.63
N LYS A 94 -22.18 13.54 14.16
CA LYS A 94 -22.73 13.84 15.50
C LYS A 94 -21.81 13.31 16.61
N ASN A 95 -21.30 12.10 16.43
CA ASN A 95 -20.36 11.46 17.37
C ASN A 95 -18.89 11.65 16.94
N LYS A 96 -18.63 12.41 15.87
CA LYS A 96 -17.30 12.68 15.32
C LYS A 96 -16.49 11.41 15.06
N ARG A 97 -17.07 10.46 14.32
CA ARG A 97 -16.41 9.20 13.93
C ARG A 97 -16.49 8.97 12.43
N ILE A 98 -15.46 8.40 11.88
CA ILE A 98 -15.40 7.95 10.49
C ILE A 98 -15.52 6.44 10.49
N VAL A 99 -16.54 5.93 9.80
CA VAL A 99 -16.75 4.49 9.64
C VAL A 99 -15.88 3.99 8.50
N LEU A 100 -15.06 3.00 8.78
CA LEU A 100 -14.14 2.36 7.85
C LEU A 100 -14.63 0.95 7.51
N LYS A 101 -14.25 0.47 6.34
CA LYS A 101 -14.76 -0.79 5.80
C LYS A 101 -14.23 -2.01 6.55
N ASN A 102 -12.93 -2.00 6.89
CA ASN A 102 -12.22 -3.19 7.34
C ASN A 102 -11.74 -3.12 8.79
N ARG A 103 -12.14 -2.08 9.52
CA ARG A 103 -11.73 -1.84 10.90
C ARG A 103 -12.76 -1.05 11.68
N PRO A 104 -12.62 -0.96 13.02
CA PRO A 104 -13.48 -0.08 13.84
C PRO A 104 -13.41 1.39 13.41
N PRO A 105 -14.51 2.16 13.63
CA PRO A 105 -14.53 3.58 13.34
C PRO A 105 -13.47 4.36 14.11
N ILE A 106 -12.89 5.38 13.46
CA ILE A 106 -11.88 6.26 14.08
C ILE A 106 -12.47 7.62 14.44
N PRO A 107 -12.04 8.26 15.55
CA PRO A 107 -12.50 9.58 15.94
C PRO A 107 -11.77 10.68 15.15
N TYR A 108 -12.35 11.89 15.16
CA TYR A 108 -11.74 13.10 14.64
C TYR A 108 -12.20 14.36 15.41
N ASP A 109 -11.35 15.38 15.45
CA ASP A 109 -11.73 16.74 15.84
C ASP A 109 -12.13 17.58 14.62
N ALA A 110 -11.38 17.42 13.53
CA ALA A 110 -11.71 17.95 12.21
C ALA A 110 -11.53 16.86 11.14
N VAL A 111 -12.40 16.86 10.14
CA VAL A 111 -12.33 15.93 9.00
C VAL A 111 -12.48 16.70 7.69
N SER A 112 -11.74 16.30 6.68
CA SER A 112 -11.87 16.82 5.32
C SER A 112 -12.03 15.69 4.32
N ILE A 113 -12.87 15.91 3.29
CA ILE A 113 -13.24 14.91 2.28
C ILE A 113 -12.72 15.39 0.92
N ASP A 114 -11.86 14.60 0.26
CA ASP A 114 -11.42 14.80 -1.12
C ASP A 114 -11.23 13.46 -1.83
N ILE A 115 -12.36 12.81 -2.12
CA ILE A 115 -12.44 11.45 -2.69
C ILE A 115 -12.75 11.44 -4.19
N GLY A 116 -12.81 12.61 -4.80
CA GLY A 116 -13.16 12.75 -6.22
C GLY A 116 -14.61 12.34 -6.50
N ILE A 117 -14.83 11.72 -7.66
CA ILE A 117 -16.13 11.34 -8.18
C ILE A 117 -16.10 9.92 -8.74
N THR A 118 -17.28 9.32 -8.88
CA THR A 118 -17.50 8.05 -9.56
C THR A 118 -18.17 8.27 -10.92
N PRO A 119 -18.15 7.30 -11.86
CA PRO A 119 -18.93 7.38 -13.08
C PRO A 119 -20.43 7.36 -12.77
N ALA A 120 -21.20 8.16 -13.49
CA ALA A 120 -22.66 8.06 -13.41
C ALA A 120 -23.12 6.74 -14.07
N ALA A 121 -23.79 5.89 -13.31
CA ALA A 121 -24.23 4.56 -13.71
C ALA A 121 -25.73 4.54 -14.09
N SER A 122 -26.29 5.64 -14.60
CA SER A 122 -27.71 5.75 -14.91
C SER A 122 -28.14 4.99 -16.18
N VAL A 123 -27.17 4.46 -16.95
CA VAL A 123 -27.45 3.74 -18.20
C VAL A 123 -27.42 2.23 -17.93
N ALA A 124 -28.45 1.52 -18.35
CA ALA A 124 -28.56 0.08 -18.17
C ALA A 124 -27.39 -0.66 -18.84
N GLY A 125 -26.72 -1.54 -18.08
CA GLY A 125 -25.56 -2.32 -18.50
C GLY A 125 -24.24 -1.54 -18.54
N ALA A 126 -24.22 -0.24 -18.17
CA ALA A 126 -22.98 0.53 -18.15
C ALA A 126 -21.97 0.01 -17.13
N LEU A 127 -22.43 -0.41 -15.93
CA LEU A 127 -21.57 -0.99 -14.90
C LEU A 127 -20.99 -2.35 -15.30
N ASP A 128 -21.78 -3.16 -16.03
CA ASP A 128 -21.45 -4.55 -16.29
C ASP A 128 -20.58 -4.72 -17.55
N PHE A 129 -20.78 -3.83 -18.56
CA PHE A 129 -20.22 -4.01 -19.91
C PHE A 129 -19.33 -2.85 -20.38
N THR A 130 -18.90 -1.98 -19.46
CA THR A 130 -17.97 -0.89 -19.79
C THR A 130 -16.73 -0.86 -18.90
N THR A 131 -15.68 -0.25 -19.42
CA THR A 131 -14.49 0.10 -18.63
C THR A 131 -14.61 1.56 -18.19
N PRO A 132 -14.93 1.83 -16.92
CA PRO A 132 -15.02 3.19 -16.41
C PRO A 132 -13.61 3.80 -16.29
N VAL A 133 -13.50 5.09 -16.64
CA VAL A 133 -12.23 5.82 -16.49
C VAL A 133 -12.00 6.29 -15.06
N LYS A 134 -13.05 6.53 -14.31
CA LYS A 134 -12.99 6.87 -12.88
C LYS A 134 -13.62 5.74 -12.05
N PRO A 135 -13.06 5.37 -10.92
CA PRO A 135 -11.77 5.84 -10.40
C PRO A 135 -10.58 5.41 -11.25
N ILE A 136 -9.61 6.31 -11.40
CA ILE A 136 -8.50 6.16 -12.38
C ILE A 136 -7.60 4.95 -12.10
N TYR A 137 -7.41 4.57 -10.83
CA TYR A 137 -6.53 3.47 -10.45
C TYR A 137 -6.91 2.11 -11.09
N GLY A 138 -8.21 1.85 -11.29
CA GLY A 138 -8.66 0.62 -11.94
C GLY A 138 -8.59 0.67 -13.48
N PHE A 139 -8.41 1.85 -14.05
CA PHE A 139 -8.38 2.03 -15.49
C PHE A 139 -7.04 1.60 -16.12
N GLY A 140 -5.91 1.90 -15.46
CA GLY A 140 -4.58 1.62 -16.00
C GLY A 140 -4.37 0.14 -16.34
N ALA A 141 -4.65 -0.77 -15.39
CA ALA A 141 -4.50 -2.21 -15.62
C ALA A 141 -5.41 -2.74 -16.75
N ARG A 142 -6.65 -2.23 -16.85
CA ARG A 142 -7.58 -2.59 -17.93
C ARG A 142 -7.11 -2.06 -19.28
N TRP A 143 -6.49 -0.89 -19.29
CA TRP A 143 -5.89 -0.31 -20.47
C TRP A 143 -4.72 -1.16 -21.01
N GLU A 144 -3.80 -1.57 -20.16
CA GLU A 144 -2.67 -2.42 -20.56
C GLU A 144 -3.15 -3.79 -21.07
N ALA A 145 -4.14 -4.41 -20.41
CA ALA A 145 -4.76 -5.64 -20.87
C ALA A 145 -5.46 -5.49 -22.23
N LEU A 146 -6.11 -4.35 -22.48
CA LEU A 146 -6.70 -4.03 -23.78
C LEU A 146 -5.63 -3.89 -24.86
N LEU A 147 -4.53 -3.21 -24.55
CA LEU A 147 -3.42 -3.01 -25.48
C LEU A 147 -2.76 -4.35 -25.83
N GLU A 148 -2.49 -5.20 -24.86
CA GLU A 148 -1.96 -6.56 -25.06
C GLU A 148 -2.91 -7.40 -25.94
N ARG A 149 -4.22 -7.36 -25.67
CA ARG A 149 -5.23 -8.06 -26.48
C ARG A 149 -5.21 -7.61 -27.93
N VAL A 150 -5.11 -6.31 -28.22
CA VAL A 150 -5.03 -5.77 -29.57
C VAL A 150 -3.78 -6.27 -30.31
N LEU A 151 -2.66 -6.42 -29.63
CA LEU A 151 -1.40 -6.90 -30.21
C LEU A 151 -1.39 -8.41 -30.46
N THR A 152 -2.11 -9.18 -29.66
CA THR A 152 -2.07 -10.67 -29.69
C THR A 152 -3.20 -11.29 -30.53
N THR A 153 -4.34 -10.60 -30.74
CA THR A 153 -5.46 -11.11 -31.55
C THR A 153 -5.33 -10.69 -33.01
N GLU A 154 -5.81 -11.51 -33.97
CA GLU A 154 -5.80 -11.16 -35.39
C GLU A 154 -7.03 -10.34 -35.82
N THR A 155 -8.05 -10.25 -34.99
CA THR A 155 -9.32 -9.57 -35.29
C THR A 155 -9.25 -8.08 -35.02
N GLN A 156 -10.03 -7.29 -35.81
CA GLN A 156 -10.18 -5.86 -35.52
C GLN A 156 -10.83 -5.63 -34.17
N THR A 157 -10.26 -4.72 -33.35
CA THR A 157 -10.81 -4.29 -32.09
C THR A 157 -11.50 -2.95 -32.21
N ARG A 158 -12.81 -2.90 -31.90
CA ARG A 158 -13.66 -1.71 -31.98
C ARG A 158 -13.79 -1.08 -30.59
N VAL A 159 -13.20 0.09 -30.42
CA VAL A 159 -13.21 0.85 -29.17
C VAL A 159 -14.22 1.99 -29.26
N VAL A 160 -15.21 1.98 -28.38
CA VAL A 160 -16.20 3.06 -28.27
C VAL A 160 -15.97 3.85 -27.00
N VAL A 161 -15.62 5.13 -27.13
CA VAL A 161 -15.49 6.05 -25.98
C VAL A 161 -16.81 6.81 -25.82
N VAL A 162 -17.44 6.69 -24.67
CA VAL A 162 -18.70 7.36 -24.33
C VAL A 162 -18.42 8.54 -23.41
N GLY A 163 -18.64 9.74 -23.94
CA GLY A 163 -18.44 11.00 -23.22
C GLY A 163 -17.64 12.03 -24.00
N GLY A 164 -18.31 13.09 -24.48
CA GLY A 164 -17.72 14.15 -25.32
C GLY A 164 -17.13 15.33 -24.56
N GLY A 165 -16.84 15.21 -23.26
CA GLY A 165 -16.08 16.20 -22.49
C GLY A 165 -14.58 16.15 -22.82
N ALA A 166 -13.81 17.14 -22.35
CA ALA A 166 -12.36 17.21 -22.62
C ALA A 166 -11.63 15.89 -22.28
N GLY A 167 -11.94 15.26 -21.15
CA GLY A 167 -11.31 13.99 -20.76
C GLY A 167 -11.59 12.83 -21.71
N GLY A 168 -12.83 12.71 -22.23
CA GLY A 168 -13.16 11.66 -23.22
C GLY A 168 -12.49 11.90 -24.57
N VAL A 169 -12.40 13.17 -24.98
CA VAL A 169 -11.69 13.59 -26.20
C VAL A 169 -10.20 13.26 -26.10
N GLU A 170 -9.55 13.66 -25.01
CA GLU A 170 -8.13 13.37 -24.79
C GLU A 170 -7.85 11.87 -24.73
N LEU A 171 -8.69 11.11 -24.04
CA LEU A 171 -8.52 9.66 -23.92
C LEU A 171 -8.71 8.95 -25.26
N ALA A 172 -9.75 9.28 -26.03
CA ALA A 172 -9.96 8.68 -27.35
C ALA A 172 -8.73 8.88 -28.26
N LEU A 173 -8.20 10.11 -28.27
CA LEU A 173 -7.02 10.46 -29.06
C LEU A 173 -5.73 9.82 -28.54
N ALA A 174 -5.58 9.73 -27.22
CA ALA A 174 -4.42 9.11 -26.57
C ALA A 174 -4.39 7.60 -26.80
N MET A 175 -5.51 6.92 -26.59
CA MET A 175 -5.67 5.48 -26.79
C MET A 175 -5.41 5.10 -28.25
N GLN A 176 -6.02 5.82 -29.21
CA GLN A 176 -5.77 5.59 -30.62
C GLN A 176 -4.27 5.78 -30.94
N HIS A 177 -3.68 6.89 -30.53
CA HIS A 177 -2.27 7.17 -30.78
C HIS A 177 -1.36 6.03 -30.30
N ARG A 178 -1.57 5.56 -29.06
CA ARG A 178 -0.78 4.47 -28.48
C ARG A 178 -1.00 3.16 -29.22
N MET A 179 -2.26 2.76 -29.45
CA MET A 179 -2.55 1.51 -30.18
C MET A 179 -1.95 1.49 -31.58
N LEU A 180 -2.13 2.56 -32.37
CA LEU A 180 -1.56 2.64 -33.70
C LEU A 180 -0.02 2.62 -33.68
N SER A 181 0.60 3.28 -32.70
CA SER A 181 2.04 3.26 -32.54
C SER A 181 2.57 1.86 -32.19
N GLU A 182 1.90 1.12 -31.31
CA GLU A 182 2.32 -0.25 -30.94
C GLU A 182 2.06 -1.25 -32.08
N LEU A 183 0.92 -1.14 -32.78
CA LEU A 183 0.66 -1.94 -33.99
C LEU A 183 1.72 -1.71 -35.05
N GLN A 184 2.11 -0.46 -35.30
CA GLN A 184 3.18 -0.12 -36.26
C GLN A 184 4.52 -0.73 -35.86
N LYS A 185 4.89 -0.66 -34.57
CA LYS A 185 6.12 -1.29 -34.06
C LYS A 185 6.11 -2.82 -34.21
N ALA A 186 4.92 -3.43 -34.07
CA ALA A 186 4.72 -4.86 -34.25
C ALA A 186 4.58 -5.27 -35.74
N GLY A 187 4.70 -4.33 -36.71
CA GLY A 187 4.50 -4.60 -38.13
C GLY A 187 3.08 -4.99 -38.52
N GLN A 188 2.08 -4.59 -37.72
CA GLN A 188 0.69 -4.95 -37.92
C GLN A 188 -0.12 -3.81 -38.56
N PRO A 189 -1.20 -4.12 -39.27
CA PRO A 189 -2.02 -3.11 -39.94
C PRO A 189 -2.72 -2.16 -38.95
N SER A 190 -2.83 -0.89 -39.30
CA SER A 190 -3.47 0.15 -38.49
C SER A 190 -5.00 0.01 -38.39
N ASP A 191 -5.63 -0.64 -39.33
CA ASP A 191 -7.08 -0.90 -39.40
C ASP A 191 -7.55 -1.95 -38.35
N ARG A 192 -6.63 -2.56 -37.68
CA ARG A 192 -6.92 -3.46 -36.52
C ARG A 192 -7.54 -2.74 -35.34
N ALA A 193 -7.43 -1.43 -35.22
CA ALA A 193 -8.03 -0.64 -34.15
C ALA A 193 -8.99 0.41 -34.73
N GLU A 194 -10.29 0.25 -34.51
CA GLU A 194 -11.33 1.21 -34.90
C GLU A 194 -11.79 1.99 -33.66
N PHE A 195 -11.88 3.32 -33.79
CA PHE A 195 -12.29 4.20 -32.70
C PHE A 195 -13.55 5.00 -33.04
N LYS A 196 -14.47 5.08 -32.07
CA LYS A 196 -15.64 5.94 -32.11
C LYS A 196 -15.78 6.71 -30.79
N LEU A 197 -16.20 7.96 -30.86
CA LEU A 197 -16.59 8.75 -29.70
C LEU A 197 -18.07 9.09 -29.79
N VAL A 198 -18.81 8.75 -28.74
CA VAL A 198 -20.26 8.99 -28.63
C VAL A 198 -20.53 10.05 -27.58
N THR A 199 -21.27 11.08 -27.90
CA THR A 199 -21.69 12.11 -26.97
C THR A 199 -23.17 12.45 -27.08
N ARG A 200 -23.84 12.64 -25.94
CA ARG A 200 -25.29 13.00 -25.90
C ARG A 200 -25.57 14.40 -26.50
N GLY A 201 -24.66 15.32 -26.27
CA GLY A 201 -24.76 16.71 -26.79
C GLY A 201 -23.62 17.02 -27.76
N GLU A 202 -23.28 18.29 -27.86
CA GLU A 202 -22.11 18.74 -28.62
C GLU A 202 -20.80 18.27 -27.97
N LEU A 203 -19.77 18.15 -28.80
CA LEU A 203 -18.41 17.91 -28.35
C LEU A 203 -17.93 19.09 -27.52
N MET A 204 -17.38 18.80 -26.30
CA MET A 204 -16.74 19.81 -25.44
C MET A 204 -17.58 21.09 -25.22
N PRO A 205 -18.83 21.00 -24.71
CA PRO A 205 -19.78 22.13 -24.69
C PRO A 205 -19.30 23.32 -23.83
N THR A 206 -18.35 23.09 -22.91
CA THR A 206 -17.78 24.14 -22.03
C THR A 206 -16.60 24.88 -22.67
N HIS A 207 -16.20 24.53 -23.92
CA HIS A 207 -15.08 25.12 -24.64
C HIS A 207 -15.55 25.98 -25.84
N PRO A 208 -14.73 26.95 -26.30
CA PRO A 208 -15.05 27.79 -27.42
C PRO A 208 -15.39 27.01 -28.68
N ALA A 209 -16.24 27.58 -29.55
CA ALA A 209 -16.62 26.96 -30.83
C ALA A 209 -15.40 26.64 -31.71
N ALA A 210 -14.38 27.52 -31.73
CA ALA A 210 -13.14 27.29 -32.46
C ALA A 210 -12.40 26.05 -31.97
N THR A 211 -12.29 25.85 -30.63
CA THR A 211 -11.69 24.65 -30.05
C THR A 211 -12.46 23.39 -30.47
N ARG A 212 -13.79 23.43 -30.42
CA ARG A 212 -14.64 22.30 -30.82
C ARG A 212 -14.46 21.95 -32.31
N ALA A 213 -14.41 22.98 -33.19
CA ALA A 213 -14.16 22.78 -34.62
C ALA A 213 -12.81 22.09 -34.85
N THR A 214 -11.75 22.62 -34.25
CA THR A 214 -10.40 22.01 -34.36
C THR A 214 -10.38 20.55 -33.93
N PHE A 215 -11.08 20.17 -32.86
CA PHE A 215 -11.13 18.76 -32.47
C PHE A 215 -11.95 17.90 -33.40
N ARG A 216 -13.07 18.41 -34.01
CA ARG A 216 -13.80 17.70 -35.05
C ARG A 216 -12.91 17.42 -36.26
N ASP A 217 -12.10 18.40 -36.69
CA ASP A 217 -11.16 18.23 -37.78
C ASP A 217 -10.08 17.19 -37.48
N ILE A 218 -9.57 17.18 -36.22
CA ILE A 218 -8.62 16.18 -35.76
C ILE A 218 -9.24 14.77 -35.75
N PHE A 219 -10.47 14.61 -35.28
CA PHE A 219 -11.18 13.33 -35.28
C PHE A 219 -11.36 12.83 -36.73
N ALA A 220 -11.83 13.71 -37.63
CA ALA A 220 -12.00 13.38 -39.04
C ALA A 220 -10.67 12.97 -39.72
N SER A 221 -9.61 13.73 -39.49
CA SER A 221 -8.27 13.44 -40.05
C SER A 221 -7.65 12.14 -39.55
N ARG A 222 -8.05 11.68 -38.38
CA ARG A 222 -7.58 10.42 -37.76
C ARG A 222 -8.52 9.23 -37.97
N GLY A 223 -9.63 9.43 -38.73
CA GLY A 223 -10.61 8.38 -38.97
C GLY A 223 -11.36 7.91 -37.69
N ILE A 224 -11.46 8.76 -36.67
CA ILE A 224 -12.28 8.49 -35.48
C ILE A 224 -13.71 8.95 -35.80
N GLU A 225 -14.66 8.02 -35.76
CA GLU A 225 -16.08 8.36 -35.95
C GLU A 225 -16.63 9.14 -34.74
N LEU A 226 -17.08 10.37 -34.99
CA LEU A 226 -17.70 11.20 -33.94
C LEU A 226 -19.23 11.15 -34.08
N VAL A 227 -19.92 10.67 -33.04
CA VAL A 227 -21.38 10.59 -32.96
C VAL A 227 -21.87 11.61 -31.94
N GLU A 228 -22.31 12.79 -32.42
CA GLU A 228 -22.83 13.86 -31.55
C GLU A 228 -24.36 13.86 -31.52
N GLY A 229 -24.92 14.45 -30.45
CA GLY A 229 -26.39 14.64 -30.31
C GLY A 229 -27.15 13.34 -30.03
N ASN A 230 -26.46 12.26 -29.72
CA ASN A 230 -27.08 10.94 -29.55
C ASN A 230 -26.52 10.21 -28.34
N GLY A 231 -27.29 10.23 -27.23
CA GLY A 231 -26.89 9.57 -26.00
C GLY A 231 -26.93 8.04 -26.06
N VAL A 232 -26.19 7.39 -25.19
CA VAL A 232 -26.27 5.92 -25.00
C VAL A 232 -27.53 5.61 -24.19
N LYS A 233 -28.33 4.66 -24.68
CA LYS A 233 -29.56 4.15 -24.04
C LYS A 233 -29.28 2.91 -23.21
N THR A 234 -28.53 1.96 -23.78
CA THR A 234 -28.14 0.72 -23.11
C THR A 234 -26.79 0.24 -23.60
N VAL A 235 -26.07 -0.48 -22.75
CA VAL A 235 -24.85 -1.20 -23.13
C VAL A 235 -25.07 -2.68 -22.86
N SER A 236 -24.68 -3.52 -23.79
CA SER A 236 -24.68 -4.98 -23.67
C SER A 236 -23.34 -5.53 -24.18
N LYS A 237 -23.09 -6.81 -23.91
CA LYS A 237 -21.87 -7.44 -24.38
C LYS A 237 -21.70 -7.26 -25.91
N GLY A 238 -20.65 -6.55 -26.31
CA GLY A 238 -20.30 -6.31 -27.71
C GLY A 238 -21.12 -5.23 -28.41
N THR A 239 -22.02 -4.50 -27.73
CA THR A 239 -22.91 -3.53 -28.41
C THR A 239 -23.27 -2.35 -27.50
N VAL A 240 -23.18 -1.15 -28.06
CA VAL A 240 -23.70 0.11 -27.50
C VAL A 240 -24.93 0.55 -28.29
N GLU A 241 -26.11 0.62 -27.66
CA GLU A 241 -27.35 1.10 -28.26
C GLU A 241 -27.58 2.58 -27.92
N LEU A 242 -27.78 3.38 -28.93
CA LEU A 242 -28.02 4.81 -28.82
C LEU A 242 -29.52 5.13 -28.63
N SER A 243 -29.82 6.32 -28.13
CA SER A 243 -31.19 6.79 -27.97
C SER A 243 -31.99 6.86 -29.28
N SER A 244 -31.32 6.98 -30.43
CA SER A 244 -31.91 6.88 -31.78
C SER A 244 -32.30 5.47 -32.20
N GLY A 245 -31.92 4.43 -31.42
CA GLY A 245 -32.04 3.02 -31.79
C GLY A 245 -30.88 2.47 -32.61
N ARG A 246 -29.92 3.32 -33.06
CA ARG A 246 -28.71 2.87 -33.74
C ARG A 246 -27.88 1.99 -32.75
N LYS A 247 -27.44 0.82 -33.24
CA LYS A 247 -26.56 -0.09 -32.53
C LYS A 247 -25.14 0.04 -33.03
N ILE A 248 -24.18 0.25 -32.17
CA ILE A 248 -22.76 0.37 -32.48
C ILE A 248 -22.05 -0.86 -31.91
N PRO A 249 -21.42 -1.69 -32.77
CA PRO A 249 -20.57 -2.77 -32.28
C PRO A 249 -19.38 -2.22 -31.49
N ALA A 250 -19.09 -2.80 -30.31
CA ALA A 250 -18.02 -2.37 -29.41
C ALA A 250 -17.40 -3.59 -28.74
N ASP A 251 -16.16 -3.88 -29.03
CA ASP A 251 -15.39 -4.92 -28.33
C ASP A 251 -14.86 -4.39 -26.99
N GLU A 252 -14.71 -3.07 -26.90
CA GLU A 252 -14.42 -2.34 -25.68
C GLU A 252 -15.21 -1.04 -25.62
N CYS A 253 -15.86 -0.77 -24.48
CA CYS A 253 -16.61 0.46 -24.26
C CYS A 253 -16.01 1.23 -23.08
N ILE A 254 -15.35 2.36 -23.37
CA ILE A 254 -14.72 3.22 -22.37
C ILE A 254 -15.74 4.24 -21.88
N TRP A 255 -16.02 4.22 -20.57
CA TRP A 255 -17.07 5.06 -19.98
C TRP A 255 -16.48 6.31 -19.34
N CYS A 256 -16.59 7.44 -20.04
CA CYS A 256 -16.06 8.75 -19.62
C CYS A 256 -17.19 9.80 -19.51
N THR A 257 -18.31 9.41 -18.90
CA THR A 257 -19.49 10.28 -18.74
C THR A 257 -19.42 11.16 -17.51
N GLN A 258 -20.51 11.91 -17.26
CA GLN A 258 -20.62 12.84 -16.14
C GLN A 258 -20.30 12.22 -14.79
N ALA A 259 -19.74 13.04 -13.92
CA ALA A 259 -19.41 12.76 -12.55
C ALA A 259 -20.65 12.44 -11.71
N ALA A 260 -20.61 11.35 -10.95
CA ALA A 260 -21.55 11.07 -9.88
C ALA A 260 -20.84 11.19 -8.52
N PRO A 261 -21.54 11.71 -7.49
CA PRO A 261 -21.03 11.67 -6.13
C PRO A 261 -21.06 10.24 -5.58
N GLN A 262 -20.24 9.97 -4.57
CA GLN A 262 -20.33 8.74 -3.81
C GLN A 262 -21.61 8.72 -2.96
N PRO A 263 -22.47 7.68 -3.01
CA PRO A 263 -23.77 7.65 -2.34
C PRO A 263 -23.68 7.86 -0.81
N TRP A 264 -22.66 7.29 -0.18
CA TRP A 264 -22.50 7.36 1.27
C TRP A 264 -22.35 8.79 1.82
N LEU A 265 -22.00 9.79 0.98
CA LEU A 265 -21.92 11.19 1.40
C LEU A 265 -23.31 11.72 1.85
N ALA A 266 -24.35 11.45 1.05
CA ALA A 266 -25.71 11.81 1.39
C ALA A 266 -26.26 10.92 2.52
N GLU A 267 -25.98 9.63 2.47
CA GLU A 267 -26.41 8.64 3.48
C GLU A 267 -25.83 8.94 4.87
N SER A 268 -24.68 9.61 4.95
CA SER A 268 -24.09 10.10 6.21
C SER A 268 -24.86 11.28 6.83
N GLY A 269 -25.89 11.82 6.16
CA GLY A 269 -26.68 12.95 6.65
C GLY A 269 -25.99 14.31 6.48
N LEU A 270 -24.95 14.39 5.65
CA LEU A 270 -24.38 15.68 5.25
C LEU A 270 -25.32 16.38 4.26
N ASP A 271 -25.36 17.72 4.34
CA ASP A 271 -26.07 18.49 3.32
C ASP A 271 -25.37 18.29 1.96
N VAL A 272 -26.16 17.96 0.96
CA VAL A 272 -25.67 17.74 -0.39
C VAL A 272 -26.41 18.58 -1.43
N ASP A 273 -25.71 18.93 -2.50
CA ASP A 273 -26.26 19.52 -3.72
C ASP A 273 -26.02 18.55 -4.88
N ASN A 274 -27.10 17.98 -5.43
CA ASN A 274 -27.01 16.89 -6.41
C ASN A 274 -26.12 15.71 -5.95
N GLY A 275 -26.12 15.41 -4.63
CA GLY A 275 -25.33 14.36 -4.00
C GLY A 275 -23.88 14.76 -3.65
N PHE A 276 -23.39 15.92 -4.08
CA PHE A 276 -22.09 16.46 -3.70
C PHE A 276 -22.18 17.20 -2.37
N VAL A 277 -21.18 17.07 -1.50
CA VAL A 277 -21.17 17.73 -0.18
C VAL A 277 -21.28 19.24 -0.36
N LYS A 278 -22.33 19.81 0.22
CA LYS A 278 -22.59 21.25 0.17
C LYS A 278 -21.73 21.95 1.20
N VAL A 279 -20.85 22.83 0.73
CA VAL A 279 -19.92 23.56 1.57
C VAL A 279 -20.10 25.07 1.41
N SER A 280 -19.89 25.82 2.51
CA SER A 280 -19.78 27.27 2.48
C SER A 280 -18.53 27.73 1.70
N PRO A 281 -18.37 29.02 1.42
CA PRO A 281 -17.13 29.53 0.85
C PRO A 281 -15.87 29.22 1.67
N THR A 282 -15.99 28.88 2.95
CA THR A 282 -14.87 28.44 3.79
C THR A 282 -14.48 26.98 3.56
N LEU A 283 -15.15 26.27 2.66
CA LEU A 283 -15.04 24.83 2.39
C LEU A 283 -15.51 23.93 3.56
N GLN A 284 -16.17 24.50 4.57
CA GLN A 284 -16.83 23.74 5.65
C GLN A 284 -18.25 23.34 5.23
N SER A 285 -18.68 22.14 5.61
CA SER A 285 -20.05 21.67 5.41
C SER A 285 -21.07 22.64 6.01
N THR A 286 -22.20 22.82 5.32
CA THR A 286 -23.26 23.75 5.74
C THR A 286 -24.03 23.29 6.97
N ASN A 287 -24.02 21.99 7.27
CA ASN A 287 -24.75 21.42 8.41
C ASN A 287 -23.89 20.69 9.44
N ALA A 288 -22.59 20.53 9.21
CA ALA A 288 -21.70 19.77 10.09
C ALA A 288 -20.41 20.54 10.39
N SER A 289 -20.33 21.14 11.59
CA SER A 289 -19.12 21.84 12.04
C SER A 289 -17.94 20.88 12.17
N GLY A 290 -16.75 21.30 11.69
CA GLY A 290 -15.54 20.50 11.67
C GLY A 290 -15.47 19.49 10.53
N VAL A 291 -16.49 19.44 9.66
CA VAL A 291 -16.46 18.66 8.43
C VAL A 291 -16.21 19.60 7.26
N PHE A 292 -15.16 19.34 6.50
CA PHE A 292 -14.77 20.08 5.30
C PHE A 292 -14.85 19.18 4.07
N ALA A 293 -15.02 19.77 2.90
CA ALA A 293 -14.90 19.02 1.66
C ALA A 293 -14.32 19.90 0.54
N ALA A 294 -13.52 19.29 -0.34
CA ALA A 294 -12.89 19.96 -1.45
C ALA A 294 -12.83 19.04 -2.69
N GLY A 295 -12.38 19.59 -3.80
CA GLY A 295 -12.28 18.85 -5.06
C GLY A 295 -13.63 18.53 -5.68
N ASP A 296 -13.66 17.46 -6.46
CA ASP A 296 -14.85 17.11 -7.26
C ASP A 296 -16.03 16.64 -6.39
N CYS A 297 -15.82 16.17 -5.16
CA CYS A 297 -16.87 15.73 -4.26
C CYS A 297 -17.62 16.87 -3.54
N ALA A 298 -17.12 18.11 -3.62
CA ALA A 298 -17.69 19.27 -2.97
C ALA A 298 -18.48 20.18 -3.93
N SER A 299 -19.57 20.84 -3.41
CA SER A 299 -20.30 21.90 -4.09
C SER A 299 -20.27 23.16 -3.23
N VAL A 300 -19.58 24.21 -3.71
CA VAL A 300 -19.41 25.47 -2.98
C VAL A 300 -20.64 26.36 -3.22
N VAL A 301 -21.32 26.73 -2.13
CA VAL A 301 -22.52 27.57 -2.16
C VAL A 301 -22.22 28.92 -2.84
N GLY A 302 -23.08 29.32 -3.77
CA GLY A 302 -22.94 30.56 -4.54
C GLY A 302 -21.86 30.54 -5.62
N HIS A 303 -21.09 29.47 -5.75
CA HIS A 303 -19.97 29.36 -6.67
C HIS A 303 -19.96 28.05 -7.48
N PRO A 304 -21.01 27.75 -8.28
CA PRO A 304 -21.03 26.51 -9.07
C PRO A 304 -19.87 26.47 -10.06
N ARG A 305 -19.16 25.34 -10.12
CA ARG A 305 -18.00 25.12 -11.01
C ARG A 305 -18.08 23.74 -11.62
N PRO A 306 -17.50 23.54 -12.82
CA PRO A 306 -17.30 22.20 -13.37
C PRO A 306 -16.42 21.34 -12.46
N LYS A 307 -16.65 20.04 -12.43
CA LYS A 307 -15.83 19.05 -11.72
C LYS A 307 -14.55 18.79 -12.51
N ALA A 308 -13.48 19.49 -12.15
CA ALA A 308 -12.20 19.40 -12.85
C ALA A 308 -11.02 19.62 -11.91
N GLY A 309 -9.92 18.89 -12.13
CA GLY A 309 -8.75 18.89 -11.27
C GLY A 309 -8.14 20.28 -10.97
N VAL A 310 -8.26 21.24 -11.90
CA VAL A 310 -7.77 22.61 -11.70
C VAL A 310 -8.47 23.30 -10.51
N PHE A 311 -9.75 23.01 -10.26
CA PHE A 311 -10.48 23.57 -9.13
C PHE A 311 -10.07 22.89 -7.83
N ALA A 312 -9.87 21.56 -7.85
CA ALA A 312 -9.38 20.82 -6.70
C ALA A 312 -7.97 21.32 -6.26
N VAL A 313 -7.04 21.47 -7.21
CA VAL A 313 -5.69 22.01 -6.92
C VAL A 313 -5.79 23.40 -6.28
N ARG A 314 -6.66 24.27 -6.78
CA ARG A 314 -6.84 25.65 -6.26
C ARG A 314 -7.54 25.73 -4.91
N GLN A 315 -8.24 24.68 -4.51
CA GLN A 315 -8.86 24.60 -3.19
C GLN A 315 -7.88 24.13 -2.08
N GLY A 316 -6.73 23.56 -2.44
CA GLY A 316 -5.74 23.09 -1.48
C GLY A 316 -5.28 24.18 -0.49
N PRO A 317 -4.77 25.34 -0.93
CA PRO A 317 -4.33 26.42 -0.04
C PRO A 317 -5.41 26.93 0.92
N PRO A 318 -6.61 27.36 0.48
CA PRO A 318 -7.66 27.84 1.39
C PRO A 318 -8.20 26.72 2.31
N LEU A 319 -8.23 25.47 1.86
CA LEU A 319 -8.59 24.34 2.70
C LEU A 319 -7.57 24.15 3.83
N HIS A 320 -6.27 24.16 3.52
CA HIS A 320 -5.21 24.06 4.51
C HIS A 320 -5.31 25.18 5.55
N ASP A 321 -5.49 26.45 5.12
CA ASP A 321 -5.60 27.58 6.02
C ASP A 321 -6.84 27.44 6.93
N ASN A 322 -8.00 27.10 6.39
CA ASN A 322 -9.20 26.94 7.17
C ASN A 322 -9.18 25.72 8.12
N LEU A 323 -8.54 24.64 7.75
CA LEU A 323 -8.32 23.51 8.66
C LEU A 323 -7.45 23.93 9.86
N ARG A 324 -6.36 24.68 9.61
CA ARG A 324 -5.53 25.22 10.69
C ARG A 324 -6.30 26.17 11.59
N ARG A 325 -7.02 27.12 11.01
CA ARG A 325 -7.87 28.07 11.75
C ARG A 325 -8.91 27.35 12.62
N TYR A 326 -9.59 26.37 12.07
CA TYR A 326 -10.57 25.58 12.82
C TYR A 326 -9.93 24.87 14.02
N LEU A 327 -8.77 24.24 13.82
CA LEU A 327 -8.06 23.55 14.89
C LEU A 327 -7.54 24.51 15.97
N LEU A 328 -7.22 25.73 15.60
CA LEU A 328 -6.80 26.79 16.53
C LEU A 328 -7.98 27.56 17.16
N GLY A 329 -9.23 27.31 16.73
CA GLY A 329 -10.40 28.04 17.20
C GLY A 329 -10.53 29.45 16.61
N GLU A 330 -9.86 29.72 15.49
CA GLU A 330 -9.89 31.00 14.77
C GLU A 330 -11.06 31.07 13.78
N ALA A 331 -11.42 32.31 13.40
CA ALA A 331 -12.43 32.53 12.37
C ALA A 331 -11.98 32.01 11.00
N LEU A 332 -12.86 31.30 10.30
CA LEU A 332 -12.60 30.79 8.95
C LEU A 332 -12.63 31.93 7.92
N VAL A 333 -11.92 31.73 6.79
CA VAL A 333 -11.80 32.71 5.71
C VAL A 333 -12.48 32.20 4.45
N ASP A 334 -13.24 33.06 3.81
CA ASP A 334 -13.95 32.76 2.56
C ASP A 334 -12.99 32.62 1.38
N PHE A 335 -13.22 31.62 0.57
CA PHE A 335 -12.54 31.37 -0.70
C PHE A 335 -13.49 31.63 -1.87
N THR A 336 -13.04 32.42 -2.83
CA THR A 336 -13.77 32.63 -4.09
C THR A 336 -13.09 31.88 -5.24
N PRO A 337 -13.70 30.80 -5.77
CA PRO A 337 -13.13 30.06 -6.89
C PRO A 337 -13.03 30.93 -8.16
N GLN A 338 -11.94 30.76 -8.91
CA GLN A 338 -11.77 31.44 -10.21
C GLN A 338 -12.93 31.15 -11.18
N LYS A 339 -13.30 32.14 -12.01
CA LYS A 339 -14.39 31.99 -13.02
C LYS A 339 -13.94 31.23 -14.26
N THR A 340 -12.69 31.39 -14.69
CA THR A 340 -12.14 30.79 -15.91
C THR A 340 -10.80 30.10 -15.63
N PHE A 341 -10.43 29.18 -16.48
CA PHE A 341 -9.11 28.52 -16.43
C PHE A 341 -8.56 28.33 -17.83
N LEU A 342 -7.26 28.20 -17.95
CA LEU A 342 -6.57 27.81 -19.16
C LEU A 342 -6.65 26.28 -19.27
N GLY A 343 -7.31 25.78 -20.30
CA GLY A 343 -7.29 24.37 -20.66
C GLY A 343 -6.19 24.11 -21.69
N LEU A 344 -5.22 23.25 -21.37
CA LEU A 344 -4.25 22.73 -22.33
C LEU A 344 -4.63 21.27 -22.62
N ILE A 345 -5.29 21.06 -23.75
CA ILE A 345 -5.96 19.80 -24.08
C ILE A 345 -5.10 19.04 -25.09
N SER A 346 -4.68 17.83 -24.72
CA SER A 346 -3.82 16.98 -25.53
C SER A 346 -4.56 16.41 -26.75
N THR A 347 -3.85 16.25 -27.86
CA THR A 347 -4.36 15.59 -29.07
C THR A 347 -3.90 14.12 -29.17
N GLY A 348 -3.38 13.52 -28.10
CA GLY A 348 -2.87 12.15 -28.06
C GLY A 348 -1.42 12.01 -28.55
N SER A 349 -0.99 12.78 -29.56
CA SER A 349 0.43 12.98 -29.89
C SER A 349 1.01 14.11 -29.04
N LYS A 350 2.31 14.39 -29.15
CA LYS A 350 2.94 15.51 -28.42
C LYS A 350 2.54 16.89 -29.00
N HIS A 351 1.23 17.12 -29.07
CA HIS A 351 0.59 18.38 -29.48
C HIS A 351 -0.58 18.68 -28.55
N ALA A 352 -0.90 19.94 -28.36
CA ALA A 352 -2.00 20.39 -27.53
C ALA A 352 -2.75 21.58 -28.16
N ILE A 353 -3.96 21.81 -27.67
CA ILE A 353 -4.78 22.98 -27.95
C ILE A 353 -4.97 23.76 -26.65
N ALA A 354 -4.61 25.05 -26.65
CA ALA A 354 -4.92 25.95 -25.57
C ALA A 354 -6.33 26.52 -25.78
N SER A 355 -7.13 26.44 -24.71
CA SER A 355 -8.50 26.95 -24.66
C SER A 355 -8.66 27.85 -23.43
N TRP A 356 -8.92 29.14 -23.64
CA TRP A 356 -9.11 30.10 -22.57
C TRP A 356 -10.14 31.18 -22.94
N GLY A 357 -11.24 31.25 -22.18
CA GLY A 357 -12.34 32.16 -22.52
C GLY A 357 -12.89 31.90 -23.91
N SER A 358 -12.73 32.84 -24.84
CA SER A 358 -13.08 32.69 -26.29
C SER A 358 -11.89 32.31 -27.17
N LEU A 359 -10.67 32.24 -26.64
CA LEU A 359 -9.46 31.98 -27.40
C LEU A 359 -9.22 30.47 -27.58
N SER A 360 -8.77 30.09 -28.78
CA SER A 360 -8.34 28.74 -29.15
C SER A 360 -7.07 28.83 -29.97
N LEU A 361 -6.00 28.16 -29.58
CA LEU A 361 -4.72 28.12 -30.26
C LEU A 361 -4.14 26.71 -30.28
N GLY A 362 -3.40 26.32 -31.33
CA GLY A 362 -2.67 25.07 -31.42
C GLY A 362 -3.24 24.09 -32.40
N GLY A 363 -3.31 22.80 -32.08
CA GLY A 363 -3.64 21.71 -33.00
C GLY A 363 -2.40 20.96 -33.48
N ALA A 364 -2.47 20.36 -34.68
CA ALA A 364 -1.37 19.63 -35.31
C ALA A 364 -0.34 20.55 -36.01
N THR A 365 0.07 21.61 -35.33
CA THR A 365 0.97 22.64 -35.82
C THR A 365 2.19 22.79 -34.91
N SER A 366 3.20 23.56 -35.35
CA SER A 366 4.35 23.93 -34.47
C SER A 366 3.90 24.61 -33.16
N THR A 367 2.84 25.43 -33.23
CA THR A 367 2.20 26.02 -32.04
C THR A 367 1.63 24.95 -31.12
N GLY A 368 1.01 23.91 -31.63
CA GLY A 368 0.50 22.80 -30.85
C GLY A 368 1.60 22.02 -30.13
N ALA A 369 2.74 21.79 -30.75
CA ALA A 369 3.92 21.17 -30.13
C ALA A 369 4.50 22.06 -29.04
N MET A 370 4.57 23.38 -29.22
CA MET A 370 5.00 24.33 -28.19
C MET A 370 4.05 24.31 -26.98
N LEU A 371 2.76 24.28 -27.21
CA LEU A 371 1.73 24.19 -26.15
C LEU A 371 1.80 22.87 -25.37
N TRP A 372 2.09 21.76 -26.06
CA TRP A 372 2.36 20.48 -25.40
C TRP A 372 3.58 20.58 -24.47
N ASN A 373 4.69 21.12 -24.95
CA ASN A 373 5.90 21.32 -24.14
C ASN A 373 5.64 22.23 -22.93
N TRP A 374 4.77 23.23 -23.09
CA TRP A 374 4.38 24.08 -21.97
C TRP A 374 3.50 23.35 -20.96
N LYS A 375 2.50 22.56 -21.44
CA LYS A 375 1.70 21.68 -20.60
C LYS A 375 2.59 20.71 -19.82
N ASP A 376 3.51 20.02 -20.48
CA ASP A 376 4.43 19.06 -19.88
C ASP A 376 5.25 19.70 -18.74
N LYS A 377 5.77 20.90 -18.95
CA LYS A 377 6.51 21.65 -17.92
C LYS A 377 5.63 22.00 -16.71
N ILE A 378 4.38 22.42 -16.93
CA ILE A 378 3.44 22.73 -15.85
C ILE A 378 3.13 21.48 -15.05
N ASP A 379 2.79 20.40 -15.72
CA ASP A 379 2.40 19.15 -15.10
C ASP A 379 3.56 18.52 -14.30
N LYS A 380 4.74 18.42 -14.92
CA LYS A 380 5.96 17.94 -14.24
C LYS A 380 6.37 18.82 -13.06
N LYS A 381 6.24 20.14 -13.16
CA LYS A 381 6.50 21.04 -12.03
C LYS A 381 5.55 20.78 -10.87
N TRP A 382 4.27 20.51 -11.16
CA TRP A 382 3.29 20.18 -10.12
C TRP A 382 3.62 18.85 -9.47
N MET A 383 3.89 17.79 -10.26
CA MET A 383 4.26 16.47 -9.76
C MET A 383 5.53 16.50 -8.91
N LYS A 384 6.55 17.20 -9.38
CA LYS A 384 7.83 17.35 -8.67
C LYS A 384 7.66 17.92 -7.26
N MET A 385 6.66 18.79 -7.04
CA MET A 385 6.38 19.32 -5.69
C MET A 385 6.04 18.23 -4.68
N TYR A 386 5.54 17.05 -5.11
CA TYR A 386 5.10 15.96 -4.25
C TYR A 386 5.96 14.70 -4.37
N GLN A 387 6.84 14.63 -5.34
CA GLN A 387 7.80 13.54 -5.56
C GLN A 387 9.17 13.88 -4.97
N GLU A 388 9.59 15.14 -5.06
CA GLU A 388 10.84 15.62 -4.48
C GLU A 388 10.53 16.44 -3.21
N MET A 389 10.73 15.80 -2.04
CA MET A 389 10.51 16.47 -0.77
C MET A 389 11.79 17.14 -0.29
N PRO A 390 11.72 18.39 0.27
CA PRO A 390 12.87 19.05 0.85
C PRO A 390 13.34 18.31 2.12
N GLU A 391 14.63 18.40 2.42
CA GLU A 391 15.12 18.03 3.74
C GLU A 391 14.61 19.02 4.78
N MET A 392 13.98 18.48 5.85
CA MET A 392 13.45 19.31 6.92
C MET A 392 14.43 19.36 8.08
N THR A 393 14.82 20.55 8.50
CA THR A 393 15.45 20.77 9.81
C THR A 393 14.39 20.62 10.89
N ALA A 394 14.70 19.87 11.95
CA ALA A 394 13.77 19.73 13.08
C ALA A 394 13.46 21.12 13.67
N PRO A 395 12.19 21.52 13.80
CA PRO A 395 11.84 22.77 14.46
C PRO A 395 12.18 22.69 15.94
N GLU A 396 12.55 23.82 16.54
CA GLU A 396 12.62 23.94 18.00
C GLU A 396 11.21 23.68 18.60
N PRO A 397 11.10 23.02 19.75
CA PRO A 397 9.81 22.69 20.36
C PRO A 397 9.11 23.97 20.85
N GLU A 398 8.17 24.48 20.07
CA GLU A 398 7.25 25.53 20.52
C GLU A 398 6.12 24.91 21.36
N VAL A 399 5.74 25.64 22.43
CA VAL A 399 4.56 25.26 23.23
C VAL A 399 3.32 25.23 22.33
N ALA A 400 2.67 24.06 22.27
CA ALA A 400 1.61 23.80 21.30
C ALA A 400 0.47 24.85 21.41
N ALA A 401 0.34 25.73 20.42
CA ALA A 401 -0.76 26.70 20.31
C ALA A 401 -2.14 26.00 20.36
N VAL A 402 -2.22 24.76 19.85
CA VAL A 402 -3.41 23.92 19.93
C VAL A 402 -3.73 23.49 21.38
N ALA A 403 -2.71 23.23 22.21
CA ALA A 403 -2.91 22.94 23.63
C ALA A 403 -3.52 24.14 24.38
N LEU A 404 -3.08 25.34 24.04
CA LEU A 404 -3.65 26.57 24.57
C LEU A 404 -5.12 26.75 24.15
N ALA A 405 -5.43 26.46 22.89
CA ALA A 405 -6.80 26.51 22.36
C ALA A 405 -7.71 25.41 22.94
N ALA A 406 -7.14 24.27 23.35
CA ALA A 406 -7.87 23.14 23.92
C ALA A 406 -8.21 23.30 25.43
N GLY A 407 -7.71 24.34 26.07
CA GLY A 407 -8.08 24.76 27.42
C GLY A 407 -7.19 24.28 28.57
N PRO A 408 -7.45 24.76 29.81
CA PRO A 408 -6.55 24.57 30.95
C PRO A 408 -6.34 23.11 31.36
N ALA A 409 -7.38 22.27 31.23
CA ALA A 409 -7.28 20.84 31.59
C ALA A 409 -6.29 20.11 30.67
N THR A 410 -6.29 20.41 29.38
CA THR A 410 -5.32 19.87 28.40
C THR A 410 -3.90 20.30 28.74
N ILE A 411 -3.69 21.58 29.07
CA ILE A 411 -2.38 22.11 29.46
C ILE A 411 -1.88 21.42 30.75
N ALA A 412 -2.77 21.20 31.73
CA ALA A 412 -2.40 20.51 32.96
C ALA A 412 -2.00 19.05 32.70
N ALA A 413 -2.75 18.33 31.85
CA ALA A 413 -2.43 16.96 31.47
C ALA A 413 -1.07 16.86 30.75
N LEU A 414 -0.78 17.81 29.82
CA LEU A 414 0.48 17.85 29.08
C LEU A 414 1.68 18.17 30.00
N ARG A 415 1.51 19.06 30.97
CA ARG A 415 2.56 19.38 31.96
C ARG A 415 2.86 18.21 32.90
N ALA A 416 1.92 17.29 33.09
CA ALA A 416 2.11 16.10 33.92
C ALA A 416 2.95 14.99 33.21
N VAL A 417 3.08 15.02 31.88
CA VAL A 417 3.80 13.97 31.12
C VAL A 417 5.25 13.77 31.58
N PRO A 418 6.09 14.82 31.80
CA PRO A 418 7.47 14.66 32.27
C PRO A 418 7.59 14.08 33.68
N MET A 419 6.52 14.10 34.47
CA MET A 419 6.45 13.63 35.85
C MET A 419 5.82 12.24 35.98
N ARG A 420 5.68 11.48 34.90
CA ARG A 420 5.10 10.14 34.92
C ARG A 420 5.97 9.16 35.72
N CYS A 421 5.33 8.42 36.60
CA CYS A 421 5.98 7.39 37.38
C CYS A 421 6.27 6.14 36.54
N GLY A 422 7.38 5.45 36.85
CA GLY A 422 7.63 4.10 36.32
C GLY A 422 7.01 3.00 37.19
N GLY A 423 7.32 1.75 36.89
CA GLY A 423 6.82 0.58 37.59
C GLY A 423 5.29 0.48 37.57
N CYS A 424 4.68 0.13 38.70
CA CYS A 424 3.22 -0.01 38.79
C CYS A 424 2.45 1.28 38.50
N GLY A 425 3.07 2.45 38.66
CA GLY A 425 2.49 3.75 38.31
C GLY A 425 2.43 4.06 36.81
N ALA A 426 3.07 3.24 35.99
CA ALA A 426 3.02 3.36 34.54
C ALA A 426 1.83 2.61 33.88
N LYS A 427 1.02 1.89 34.65
CA LYS A 427 -0.15 1.19 34.10
C LYS A 427 -1.12 2.15 33.45
N VAL A 428 -1.75 1.70 32.35
CA VAL A 428 -2.92 2.38 31.81
C VAL A 428 -4.02 2.42 32.88
N GLY A 429 -4.69 3.57 33.03
CA GLY A 429 -5.72 3.75 34.06
C GLY A 429 -6.85 2.72 33.94
N ALA A 430 -7.33 2.21 35.07
CA ALA A 430 -8.35 1.15 35.10
C ALA A 430 -9.63 1.53 34.34
N SER A 431 -10.06 2.80 34.40
CA SER A 431 -11.21 3.29 33.66
C SER A 431 -11.01 3.24 32.14
N VAL A 432 -9.84 3.62 31.66
CA VAL A 432 -9.45 3.53 30.23
C VAL A 432 -9.45 2.08 29.79
N LEU A 433 -8.77 1.22 30.54
CA LEU A 433 -8.70 -0.20 30.22
C LEU A 433 -10.09 -0.84 30.17
N SER A 434 -10.96 -0.56 31.16
CA SER A 434 -12.33 -1.08 31.18
C SER A 434 -13.14 -0.65 29.94
N ARG A 435 -13.02 0.62 29.50
CA ARG A 435 -13.70 1.10 28.30
C ARG A 435 -13.15 0.45 27.02
N VAL A 436 -11.85 0.24 26.94
CA VAL A 436 -11.24 -0.50 25.82
C VAL A 436 -11.75 -1.94 25.78
N MET A 437 -11.70 -2.65 26.91
CA MET A 437 -12.17 -4.04 27.01
C MET A 437 -13.64 -4.18 26.65
N ALA A 438 -14.49 -3.24 27.05
CA ALA A 438 -15.94 -3.24 26.72
C ALA A 438 -16.21 -3.04 25.21
N ARG A 439 -15.28 -2.51 24.46
CA ARG A 439 -15.41 -2.27 22.99
C ARG A 439 -14.82 -3.41 22.16
N LEU A 440 -13.98 -4.25 22.77
CA LEU A 440 -13.31 -5.34 22.06
C LEU A 440 -14.19 -6.58 21.98
N ASP A 441 -14.13 -7.24 20.82
CA ASP A 441 -14.63 -8.58 20.63
C ASP A 441 -13.52 -9.56 21.04
N ILE A 442 -13.61 -10.08 22.28
CA ILE A 442 -12.53 -10.84 22.89
C ILE A 442 -12.70 -12.32 22.57
N PRO A 443 -11.79 -12.92 21.78
CA PRO A 443 -11.87 -14.35 21.49
C PRO A 443 -11.57 -15.19 22.72
N THR A 444 -12.31 -16.29 22.86
CA THR A 444 -12.18 -17.28 23.92
C THR A 444 -11.78 -18.63 23.35
N HIS A 445 -11.31 -19.54 24.21
CA HIS A 445 -10.95 -20.90 23.82
C HIS A 445 -11.35 -21.89 24.93
N PRO A 446 -11.86 -23.11 24.58
CA PRO A 446 -12.32 -24.07 25.59
C PRO A 446 -11.29 -24.55 26.62
N SER A 447 -10.00 -24.40 26.35
CA SER A 447 -8.94 -24.75 27.28
C SER A 447 -8.65 -23.64 28.32
N VAL A 448 -9.25 -22.45 28.18
CA VAL A 448 -9.08 -21.35 29.16
C VAL A 448 -10.17 -21.49 30.19
N ASP A 449 -9.79 -21.93 31.42
CA ASP A 449 -10.73 -22.11 32.53
C ASP A 449 -10.98 -20.79 33.26
N ILE A 450 -9.96 -19.92 33.36
CA ILE A 450 -10.05 -18.55 33.88
C ILE A 450 -9.37 -17.62 32.90
N GLY A 451 -10.09 -16.62 32.38
CA GLY A 451 -9.62 -15.63 31.42
C GLY A 451 -10.29 -14.28 31.64
N LEU A 452 -10.41 -13.47 30.58
CA LEU A 452 -10.93 -12.10 30.65
C LEU A 452 -12.45 -12.00 30.80
N ASP A 453 -13.19 -13.10 30.64
CA ASP A 453 -14.63 -13.21 30.92
C ASP A 453 -14.92 -13.23 32.42
N GLN A 454 -14.03 -13.82 33.20
CA GLN A 454 -14.05 -13.84 34.68
C GLN A 454 -12.63 -13.61 35.20
N PRO A 455 -12.13 -12.38 35.13
CA PRO A 455 -10.72 -12.10 35.36
C PRO A 455 -10.33 -12.31 36.82
N ASP A 456 -9.20 -12.99 37.03
CA ASP A 456 -8.53 -13.17 38.30
C ASP A 456 -7.05 -12.70 38.19
N ASP A 457 -6.24 -12.92 39.17
CA ASP A 457 -4.82 -12.53 39.21
C ASP A 457 -4.00 -13.18 38.08
N ALA A 458 -4.43 -14.36 37.58
CA ALA A 458 -3.80 -15.08 36.49
C ALA A 458 -4.82 -15.85 35.64
N ALA A 459 -4.50 -16.06 34.38
CA ALA A 459 -5.24 -16.96 33.53
C ALA A 459 -4.94 -18.42 33.90
N VAL A 460 -5.96 -19.29 33.86
CA VAL A 460 -5.82 -20.72 34.07
C VAL A 460 -6.13 -21.46 32.78
N ILE A 461 -5.19 -22.27 32.31
CA ILE A 461 -5.25 -22.94 31.01
C ILE A 461 -5.04 -24.45 31.21
N THR A 462 -6.01 -25.25 30.80
CA THR A 462 -5.92 -26.71 30.81
C THR A 462 -5.20 -27.24 29.59
N VAL A 463 -4.17 -28.06 29.79
CA VAL A 463 -3.50 -28.82 28.73
C VAL A 463 -4.23 -30.14 28.52
N PRO A 464 -4.76 -30.45 27.31
CA PRO A 464 -5.47 -31.68 27.05
C PRO A 464 -4.62 -32.94 27.35
N PRO A 465 -5.20 -34.03 27.82
CA PRO A 465 -4.47 -35.27 28.09
C PRO A 465 -3.70 -35.76 26.88
N GLY A 466 -2.44 -36.18 27.08
CA GLY A 466 -1.55 -36.66 26.01
C GLY A 466 -0.85 -35.60 25.17
N LYS A 467 -1.25 -34.33 25.28
CA LYS A 467 -0.56 -33.19 24.65
C LYS A 467 0.50 -32.58 25.56
N VAL A 468 1.36 -31.78 24.97
CA VAL A 468 2.39 -30.98 25.66
C VAL A 468 2.14 -29.50 25.44
N SER A 469 2.49 -28.69 26.45
CA SER A 469 2.48 -27.23 26.33
C SER A 469 3.69 -26.74 25.53
N VAL A 470 3.45 -25.82 24.63
CA VAL A 470 4.45 -25.05 23.88
C VAL A 470 4.29 -23.59 24.31
N GLN A 471 5.38 -22.95 24.73
CA GLN A 471 5.33 -21.58 25.21
C GLN A 471 6.42 -20.75 24.55
N THR A 472 6.06 -19.52 24.17
CA THR A 472 6.99 -18.51 23.65
C THR A 472 6.57 -17.13 24.09
N VAL A 473 7.42 -16.13 23.85
CA VAL A 473 7.11 -14.71 24.06
C VAL A 473 7.87 -13.86 23.05
N ASP A 474 7.13 -12.96 22.40
CA ASP A 474 7.68 -11.94 21.53
C ASP A 474 7.11 -10.58 21.88
N PHE A 475 7.96 -9.54 21.83
CA PHE A 475 7.59 -8.16 22.11
C PHE A 475 8.48 -7.22 21.33
N PHE A 476 7.89 -6.27 20.58
CA PHE A 476 8.64 -5.28 19.82
C PHE A 476 7.90 -3.96 19.69
N ARG A 477 8.66 -2.91 19.35
CA ARG A 477 8.14 -1.57 19.10
C ARG A 477 7.48 -1.50 17.73
N SER A 478 6.49 -0.61 17.60
CA SER A 478 5.86 -0.38 16.30
C SER A 478 6.86 0.15 15.28
N PHE A 479 6.73 -0.35 14.07
CA PHE A 479 7.47 0.08 12.88
C PHE A 479 6.54 0.73 11.85
N VAL A 480 5.23 0.77 12.14
CA VAL A 480 4.17 1.42 11.36
C VAL A 480 3.36 2.35 12.26
N ASP A 481 2.79 3.41 11.67
CA ASP A 481 2.03 4.40 12.41
C ASP A 481 0.55 4.01 12.61
N ASP A 482 0.11 2.89 12.02
CA ASP A 482 -1.23 2.35 12.12
C ASP A 482 -1.32 1.30 13.23
N PRO A 483 -1.89 1.60 14.41
CA PRO A 483 -1.94 0.67 15.53
C PRO A 483 -2.79 -0.57 15.23
N TYR A 484 -3.80 -0.48 14.36
CA TYR A 484 -4.63 -1.62 14.01
C TYR A 484 -3.87 -2.66 13.18
N ILE A 485 -3.09 -2.21 12.21
CA ILE A 485 -2.20 -3.10 11.42
C ILE A 485 -1.07 -3.62 12.31
N PHE A 486 -0.50 -2.76 13.15
CA PHE A 486 0.54 -3.17 14.09
C PHE A 486 0.06 -4.31 15.00
N GLY A 487 -1.18 -4.20 15.53
CA GLY A 487 -1.79 -5.26 16.34
C GLY A 487 -1.88 -6.61 15.62
N GLN A 488 -2.30 -6.61 14.35
CA GLN A 488 -2.37 -7.82 13.53
C GLN A 488 -0.98 -8.45 13.33
N VAL A 489 -0.01 -7.65 12.92
CA VAL A 489 1.36 -8.13 12.68
C VAL A 489 2.00 -8.67 13.97
N ALA A 490 1.77 -8.02 15.12
CA ALA A 490 2.32 -8.47 16.39
C ALA A 490 1.80 -9.85 16.81
N VAL A 491 0.52 -10.15 16.58
CA VAL A 491 -0.06 -11.47 16.81
C VAL A 491 0.54 -12.50 15.86
N VAL A 492 0.55 -12.22 14.53
CA VAL A 492 1.09 -13.16 13.54
C VAL A 492 2.55 -13.51 13.86
N HIS A 493 3.33 -12.49 14.25
CA HIS A 493 4.73 -12.70 14.62
C HIS A 493 4.87 -13.59 15.87
N ALA A 494 4.18 -13.25 16.96
CA ALA A 494 4.29 -13.98 18.21
C ALA A 494 3.76 -15.43 18.13
N LEU A 495 2.75 -15.68 17.30
CA LEU A 495 2.25 -17.03 17.06
C LEU A 495 3.15 -17.85 16.12
N GLY A 496 4.08 -17.21 15.44
CA GLY A 496 5.02 -17.81 14.47
C GLY A 496 5.77 -18.99 15.04
N ASP A 497 6.34 -18.85 16.24
CA ASP A 497 7.05 -19.90 16.95
C ASP A 497 6.18 -21.15 17.21
N CYS A 498 4.92 -20.95 17.63
CA CYS A 498 4.00 -22.07 17.84
C CYS A 498 3.73 -22.80 16.53
N TRP A 499 3.44 -22.08 15.47
CA TRP A 499 3.21 -22.67 14.16
C TRP A 499 4.45 -23.38 13.61
N ALA A 500 5.63 -22.78 13.80
CA ALA A 500 6.90 -23.40 13.41
C ALA A 500 7.16 -24.74 14.13
N MET A 501 6.65 -24.87 15.37
CA MET A 501 6.70 -26.10 16.15
C MET A 501 5.59 -27.10 15.81
N GLY A 502 4.67 -26.77 14.89
CA GLY A 502 3.47 -27.57 14.62
C GLY A 502 2.50 -27.61 15.79
N ALA A 503 2.54 -26.58 16.64
CA ALA A 503 1.65 -26.42 17.80
C ALA A 503 0.44 -25.55 17.43
N GLU A 504 -0.68 -25.83 18.06
CA GLU A 504 -1.92 -25.07 17.99
C GLU A 504 -1.93 -24.02 19.10
N PRO A 505 -1.94 -22.70 18.79
CA PRO A 505 -2.05 -21.65 19.80
C PRO A 505 -3.44 -21.68 20.44
N HIS A 506 -3.52 -21.81 21.75
CA HIS A 506 -4.78 -21.83 22.51
C HIS A 506 -5.09 -20.50 23.19
N ALA A 507 -4.06 -19.84 23.73
CA ALA A 507 -4.25 -18.61 24.47
C ALA A 507 -3.01 -17.71 24.43
N VAL A 508 -3.23 -16.41 24.57
CA VAL A 508 -2.17 -15.41 24.70
C VAL A 508 -2.42 -14.47 25.88
N LEU A 509 -1.32 -13.96 26.45
CA LEU A 509 -1.31 -12.83 27.36
C LEU A 509 -0.66 -11.64 26.66
N ALA A 510 -1.40 -10.53 26.50
CA ALA A 510 -0.89 -9.34 25.82
C ALA A 510 0.06 -8.52 26.71
N ILE A 511 1.16 -8.02 26.15
CA ILE A 511 2.06 -7.05 26.77
C ILE A 511 1.97 -5.80 25.89
N ALA A 512 1.18 -4.81 26.34
CA ALA A 512 0.85 -3.63 25.55
C ALA A 512 1.44 -2.36 26.17
N GLN A 513 2.17 -1.58 25.37
CA GLN A 513 2.65 -0.26 25.74
C GLN A 513 2.09 0.78 24.77
N VAL A 514 1.49 1.85 25.30
CA VAL A 514 0.95 2.96 24.49
C VAL A 514 1.69 4.26 24.83
N PRO A 515 1.85 5.15 23.83
CA PRO A 515 2.48 6.45 24.05
C PRO A 515 1.71 7.29 25.07
N TYR A 516 2.46 8.08 25.86
CA TYR A 516 1.88 9.08 26.76
C TYR A 516 0.97 10.02 25.97
N GLY A 517 -0.19 10.34 26.51
CA GLY A 517 -1.15 11.22 25.89
C GLY A 517 -2.31 11.60 26.78
N LEU A 518 -3.28 12.30 26.19
CA LEU A 518 -4.56 12.52 26.84
C LEU A 518 -5.32 11.19 26.90
N GLU A 519 -6.13 11.03 27.92
CA GLU A 519 -6.87 9.77 28.17
C GLU A 519 -7.65 9.27 26.92
N PRO A 520 -8.37 10.12 26.15
CA PRO A 520 -9.06 9.65 24.95
C PRO A 520 -8.10 9.11 23.86
N GLN A 521 -6.91 9.69 23.69
CA GLN A 521 -5.93 9.25 22.71
C GLN A 521 -5.25 7.95 23.14
N VAL A 522 -4.95 7.80 24.42
CA VAL A 522 -4.43 6.55 25.01
C VAL A 522 -5.46 5.43 24.82
N GLU A 523 -6.73 5.70 25.17
CA GLU A 523 -7.83 4.76 24.98
C GLU A 523 -7.99 4.31 23.52
N GLU A 524 -8.08 5.27 22.60
CA GLU A 524 -8.29 4.94 21.20
C GLU A 524 -7.09 4.22 20.59
N THR A 525 -5.87 4.60 20.93
CA THR A 525 -4.66 3.94 20.43
C THR A 525 -4.59 2.49 20.92
N LEU A 526 -4.84 2.27 22.21
CA LEU A 526 -4.89 0.92 22.80
C LEU A 526 -6.02 0.10 22.15
N TYR A 527 -7.19 0.70 22.00
CA TYR A 527 -8.34 0.03 21.38
C TYR A 527 -8.06 -0.41 19.95
N GLN A 528 -7.55 0.47 19.08
CA GLN A 528 -7.26 0.12 17.67
C GLN A 528 -6.19 -0.97 17.60
N MET A 529 -5.14 -0.90 18.43
CA MET A 529 -4.08 -1.88 18.47
C MET A 529 -4.63 -3.26 18.89
N MET A 530 -5.42 -3.30 19.96
CA MET A 530 -5.99 -4.56 20.46
C MET A 530 -7.10 -5.07 19.56
N ALA A 531 -7.89 -4.22 18.90
CA ALA A 531 -8.87 -4.65 17.91
C ALA A 531 -8.22 -5.32 16.69
N GLY A 532 -7.06 -4.83 16.24
CA GLY A 532 -6.26 -5.52 15.23
C GLY A 532 -5.77 -6.89 15.71
N ALA A 533 -5.30 -6.96 16.96
CA ALA A 533 -4.83 -8.19 17.57
C ALA A 533 -5.96 -9.23 17.73
N THR A 534 -7.09 -8.83 18.33
CA THR A 534 -8.22 -9.74 18.55
C THR A 534 -8.86 -10.26 17.27
N LYS A 535 -8.82 -9.47 16.18
CA LYS A 535 -9.24 -9.95 14.85
C LYS A 535 -8.45 -11.18 14.43
N VAL A 536 -7.12 -11.12 14.48
CA VAL A 536 -6.26 -12.25 14.07
C VAL A 536 -6.41 -13.42 15.04
N LEU A 537 -6.46 -13.15 16.35
CA LEU A 537 -6.66 -14.19 17.36
C LEU A 537 -7.97 -14.94 17.13
N ALA A 538 -9.07 -14.23 16.83
CA ALA A 538 -10.35 -14.84 16.49
C ALA A 538 -10.29 -15.69 15.22
N GLU A 539 -9.59 -15.19 14.18
CA GLU A 539 -9.41 -15.91 12.91
C GLU A 539 -8.70 -17.26 13.09
N VAL A 540 -7.74 -17.32 14.02
CA VAL A 540 -6.96 -18.54 14.29
C VAL A 540 -7.45 -19.34 15.49
N GLY A 541 -8.59 -18.95 16.09
CA GLY A 541 -9.19 -19.67 17.24
C GLY A 541 -8.39 -19.58 18.54
N CYS A 542 -7.59 -18.54 18.74
CA CYS A 542 -6.74 -18.35 19.93
C CYS A 542 -7.35 -17.32 20.88
N ALA A 543 -7.45 -17.64 22.17
CA ALA A 543 -8.02 -16.75 23.19
C ALA A 543 -7.06 -15.62 23.61
N LEU A 544 -7.60 -14.42 23.81
CA LEU A 544 -6.94 -13.40 24.62
C LEU A 544 -7.31 -13.65 26.10
N ALA A 545 -6.42 -14.27 26.86
CA ALA A 545 -6.71 -14.72 28.24
C ALA A 545 -6.34 -13.69 29.32
N GLY A 546 -5.58 -12.63 28.98
CA GLY A 546 -5.13 -11.62 29.93
C GLY A 546 -4.00 -10.77 29.39
N GLY A 547 -3.25 -10.16 30.31
CA GLY A 547 -2.05 -9.41 29.96
C GLY A 547 -1.74 -8.23 30.83
N HIS A 548 -0.87 -7.35 30.32
CA HIS A 548 -0.44 -6.13 30.99
C HIS A 548 -0.47 -4.94 30.02
N SER A 549 -0.98 -3.80 30.45
CA SER A 549 -0.96 -2.56 29.67
C SER A 549 -0.31 -1.43 30.47
N CYS A 550 0.62 -0.71 29.81
CA CYS A 550 1.32 0.44 30.39
C CYS A 550 1.45 1.59 29.41
N GLU A 551 1.70 2.77 29.95
CA GLU A 551 2.10 3.92 29.17
C GLU A 551 3.64 3.98 29.05
N GLY A 552 4.15 4.42 27.91
CA GLY A 552 5.59 4.58 27.65
C GLY A 552 5.87 5.62 26.57
N LYS A 553 7.10 5.67 26.08
CA LYS A 553 7.46 6.63 25.02
C LYS A 553 7.00 6.20 23.63
N GLU A 554 6.93 4.92 23.37
CA GLU A 554 6.70 4.34 22.06
C GLU A 554 5.54 3.35 22.10
N LEU A 555 4.85 3.19 21.00
CA LEU A 555 3.88 2.12 20.82
C LEU A 555 4.62 0.79 20.71
N ALA A 556 4.27 -0.18 21.54
CA ALA A 556 4.83 -1.52 21.49
C ALA A 556 3.78 -2.56 21.90
N LEU A 557 3.89 -3.76 21.34
CA LEU A 557 3.00 -4.87 21.62
C LEU A 557 3.76 -6.18 21.49
N GLY A 558 3.41 -7.10 22.31
CA GLY A 558 3.85 -8.48 22.22
C GLY A 558 2.93 -9.40 23.00
N PHE A 559 3.20 -10.67 22.92
CA PHE A 559 2.38 -11.70 23.53
C PHE A 559 3.23 -12.79 24.16
N SER A 560 2.86 -13.22 25.35
CA SER A 560 3.22 -14.54 25.85
C SER A 560 2.20 -15.52 25.30
N VAL A 561 2.66 -16.53 24.56
CA VAL A 561 1.81 -17.48 23.84
C VAL A 561 1.83 -18.82 24.53
N HIS A 562 0.66 -19.39 24.70
CA HIS A 562 0.46 -20.77 25.13
C HIS A 562 -0.17 -21.56 23.99
N GLY A 563 0.57 -22.53 23.47
CA GLY A 563 0.11 -23.50 22.48
C GLY A 563 0.17 -24.91 22.99
N VAL A 564 -0.45 -25.82 22.28
CA VAL A 564 -0.41 -27.26 22.56
C VAL A 564 -0.08 -28.05 21.30
N ALA A 565 0.58 -29.20 21.50
CA ALA A 565 0.89 -30.12 20.44
C ALA A 565 0.92 -31.56 20.92
N GLU A 566 0.75 -32.51 20.02
CA GLU A 566 1.13 -33.90 20.30
C GLU A 566 2.66 -33.99 20.29
N ARG A 567 3.26 -34.65 21.29
CA ARG A 567 4.72 -34.81 21.39
C ARG A 567 5.35 -35.42 20.13
N LYS A 568 4.57 -36.27 19.41
CA LYS A 568 5.04 -36.97 18.21
C LYS A 568 5.08 -36.08 16.97
N SER A 569 4.20 -35.08 16.88
CA SER A 569 4.06 -34.19 15.72
C SER A 569 4.82 -32.89 15.85
N LEU A 570 5.57 -32.69 16.94
CA LEU A 570 6.39 -31.51 17.11
C LEU A 570 7.44 -31.40 16.00
N MET A 571 7.33 -30.38 15.18
CA MET A 571 8.40 -29.94 14.29
C MET A 571 9.49 -29.25 15.12
N LYS A 572 10.73 -29.44 14.74
CA LYS A 572 11.89 -28.85 15.43
C LYS A 572 12.83 -28.26 14.37
N LYS A 573 13.72 -27.36 14.80
CA LYS A 573 14.81 -26.89 13.93
C LYS A 573 15.72 -28.04 13.51
N GLY A 574 16.05 -28.98 14.43
CA GLY A 574 16.74 -30.22 14.11
C GLY A 574 15.75 -31.32 13.67
N GLY A 575 16.12 -32.09 12.66
CA GLY A 575 15.28 -33.17 12.13
C GLY A 575 15.32 -33.30 10.62
N MET A 576 16.03 -32.41 9.92
CA MET A 576 16.28 -32.54 8.49
C MET A 576 16.97 -33.89 8.16
N LYS A 577 16.67 -34.38 6.97
CA LYS A 577 17.32 -35.55 6.38
C LYS A 577 18.03 -35.16 5.09
N PRO A 578 19.08 -35.84 4.67
CA PRO A 578 19.73 -35.57 3.39
C PRO A 578 18.76 -35.78 2.21
N GLY A 579 18.84 -34.90 1.21
CA GLY A 579 18.04 -34.97 0.00
C GLY A 579 16.63 -34.39 0.14
N GLN A 580 16.29 -33.76 1.25
CA GLN A 580 15.02 -33.06 1.41
C GLN A 580 15.03 -31.70 0.72
N VAL A 581 13.85 -31.26 0.31
CA VAL A 581 13.60 -29.94 -0.28
C VAL A 581 13.33 -28.92 0.82
N LEU A 582 13.98 -27.76 0.72
CA LEU A 582 13.70 -26.60 1.55
C LEU A 582 12.61 -25.76 0.91
N ILE A 583 11.53 -25.53 1.66
CA ILE A 583 10.34 -24.78 1.24
C ILE A 583 10.24 -23.53 2.10
N LEU A 584 10.01 -22.37 1.47
CA LEU A 584 9.73 -21.10 2.13
C LEU A 584 8.31 -20.64 1.79
N THR A 585 7.49 -20.34 2.81
CA THR A 585 6.06 -20.08 2.62
C THR A 585 5.70 -18.63 2.30
N LYS A 586 6.51 -17.66 2.73
CA LYS A 586 6.30 -16.23 2.46
C LYS A 586 7.57 -15.59 1.90
N PRO A 587 7.47 -14.48 1.16
CA PRO A 587 8.62 -13.77 0.62
C PRO A 587 9.42 -13.07 1.72
N ILE A 588 10.70 -12.80 1.42
CA ILE A 588 11.63 -12.04 2.29
C ILE A 588 11.80 -10.61 1.78
N GLY A 589 12.32 -9.72 2.63
CA GLY A 589 12.60 -8.32 2.29
C GLY A 589 11.94 -7.30 3.21
N THR A 590 11.22 -7.74 4.25
CA THR A 590 10.48 -6.82 5.15
C THR A 590 11.39 -5.83 5.86
N GLY A 591 12.56 -6.28 6.35
CA GLY A 591 13.51 -5.41 7.06
C GLY A 591 14.03 -4.29 6.18
N THR A 592 14.44 -4.60 4.96
CA THR A 592 14.92 -3.66 3.95
C THR A 592 13.82 -2.67 3.54
N LEU A 593 12.59 -3.16 3.26
CA LEU A 593 11.47 -2.31 2.86
C LEU A 593 11.07 -1.33 3.95
N PHE A 594 10.95 -1.75 5.21
CA PHE A 594 10.61 -0.83 6.30
C PHE A 594 11.75 0.11 6.66
N ALA A 595 13.02 -0.29 6.46
CA ALA A 595 14.14 0.64 6.55
C ALA A 595 14.09 1.73 5.45
N ALA A 596 13.59 1.41 4.27
CA ALA A 596 13.36 2.35 3.19
C ALA A 596 12.12 3.22 3.44
N ASP A 597 11.03 2.65 3.95
CA ASP A 597 9.82 3.37 4.33
C ASP A 597 10.09 4.46 5.38
N MET A 598 10.86 4.13 6.41
CA MET A 598 11.32 5.11 7.42
C MET A 598 12.12 6.28 6.84
N ARG A 599 12.74 6.10 5.67
CA ARG A 599 13.49 7.11 4.94
C ARG A 599 12.69 7.77 3.81
N ALA A 600 11.38 7.48 3.72
CA ALA A 600 10.48 7.90 2.62
C ALA A 600 11.03 7.52 1.23
N LYS A 601 11.65 6.33 1.11
CA LYS A 601 12.23 5.78 -0.12
C LYS A 601 11.56 4.51 -0.62
N ALA A 602 10.63 3.93 0.16
CA ALA A 602 9.82 2.82 -0.29
C ALA A 602 8.53 3.33 -0.93
N GLU A 603 8.14 2.70 -2.03
CA GLU A 603 6.84 2.97 -2.63
C GLU A 603 5.71 2.40 -1.76
N GLY A 604 4.57 3.10 -1.70
CA GLY A 604 3.43 2.70 -0.89
C GLY A 604 2.89 1.33 -1.27
N ARG A 605 2.91 0.96 -2.56
CA ARG A 605 2.49 -0.36 -3.05
C ARG A 605 3.36 -1.50 -2.50
N TRP A 606 4.68 -1.30 -2.40
CA TRP A 606 5.61 -2.29 -1.84
C TRP A 606 5.35 -2.50 -0.34
N VAL A 607 5.18 -1.39 0.38
CA VAL A 607 4.86 -1.42 1.82
C VAL A 607 3.50 -2.07 2.06
N SER A 608 2.49 -1.77 1.24
CA SER A 608 1.16 -2.38 1.35
C SER A 608 1.21 -3.89 1.09
N ALA A 609 1.96 -4.35 0.09
CA ALA A 609 2.14 -5.78 -0.20
C ALA A 609 2.87 -6.48 0.95
N ALA A 610 3.92 -5.86 1.50
CA ALA A 610 4.64 -6.38 2.67
C ALA A 610 3.74 -6.52 3.90
N LEU A 611 2.94 -5.49 4.22
CA LEU A 611 1.98 -5.53 5.33
C LEU A 611 0.92 -6.60 5.13
N THR A 612 0.43 -6.80 3.91
CA THR A 612 -0.52 -7.87 3.58
C THR A 612 0.10 -9.24 3.88
N SER A 613 1.33 -9.48 3.45
CA SER A 613 2.06 -10.73 3.76
C SER A 613 2.30 -10.90 5.26
N MET A 614 2.66 -9.84 5.97
CA MET A 614 2.92 -9.87 7.41
C MET A 614 1.67 -10.11 8.24
N CYS A 615 0.52 -9.61 7.81
CA CYS A 615 -0.77 -9.85 8.46
C CYS A 615 -1.34 -11.25 8.18
N GLN A 616 -0.80 -11.99 7.23
CA GLN A 616 -1.27 -13.35 6.92
C GLN A 616 -0.79 -14.34 8.00
N PRO A 617 -1.71 -15.03 8.73
CA PRO A 617 -1.32 -16.07 9.68
C PRO A 617 -0.63 -17.25 9.00
N SER A 618 0.26 -17.94 9.71
CA SER A 618 0.94 -19.15 9.21
C SER A 618 0.26 -20.45 9.66
N ALA A 619 -0.91 -20.38 10.28
CA ALA A 619 -1.65 -21.53 10.82
C ALA A 619 -1.89 -22.62 9.78
N ALA A 620 -2.61 -22.31 8.71
CA ALA A 620 -2.89 -23.27 7.64
C ALA A 620 -1.61 -23.80 6.96
N GLY A 621 -0.59 -22.94 6.84
CA GLY A 621 0.72 -23.37 6.33
C GLY A 621 1.39 -24.41 7.21
N ALA A 622 1.37 -24.24 8.53
CA ALA A 622 1.90 -25.20 9.48
C ALA A 622 1.17 -26.55 9.43
N GLU A 623 -0.15 -26.53 9.39
CA GLU A 623 -0.96 -27.75 9.24
C GLU A 623 -0.63 -28.52 7.96
N ILE A 624 -0.51 -27.81 6.84
CA ILE A 624 -0.14 -28.41 5.55
C ILE A 624 1.25 -29.02 5.62
N LEU A 625 2.23 -28.32 6.21
CA LEU A 625 3.60 -28.82 6.38
C LEU A 625 3.62 -30.11 7.22
N VAL A 626 2.90 -30.11 8.35
CA VAL A 626 2.74 -31.32 9.19
C VAL A 626 2.12 -32.47 8.40
N LYS A 627 1.04 -32.21 7.68
CA LYS A 627 0.32 -33.20 6.86
C LYS A 627 1.21 -33.82 5.76
N HIS A 628 2.11 -33.04 5.18
CA HIS A 628 3.05 -33.51 4.16
C HIS A 628 4.35 -34.06 4.74
N GLY A 629 4.44 -34.18 6.08
CA GLY A 629 5.54 -34.84 6.77
C GLY A 629 6.81 -34.00 6.81
N ALA A 630 6.68 -32.67 6.96
CA ALA A 630 7.83 -31.83 7.25
C ALA A 630 8.58 -32.35 8.47
N THR A 631 9.89 -32.56 8.35
CA THR A 631 10.72 -33.15 9.41
C THR A 631 11.43 -32.11 10.25
N SER A 632 11.53 -30.87 9.73
CA SER A 632 12.17 -29.73 10.37
C SER A 632 11.46 -28.46 9.93
N CYS A 633 11.30 -27.51 10.83
CA CYS A 633 10.68 -26.23 10.54
C CYS A 633 11.18 -25.17 11.51
N THR A 634 11.20 -23.91 11.03
CA THR A 634 11.38 -22.68 11.81
C THR A 634 10.61 -21.55 11.13
N ASP A 635 10.20 -20.55 11.86
CA ASP A 635 9.80 -19.28 11.28
C ASP A 635 11.02 -18.43 10.93
N VAL A 636 10.89 -17.58 9.92
CA VAL A 636 11.98 -16.72 9.46
C VAL A 636 11.77 -15.31 10.01
N THR A 637 12.61 -14.93 10.98
CA THR A 637 12.47 -13.66 11.72
C THR A 637 13.79 -12.86 11.79
N GLY A 638 14.17 -12.37 12.94
CA GLY A 638 15.23 -11.38 13.12
C GLY A 638 16.63 -11.78 12.62
N PHE A 639 16.97 -13.05 12.57
CA PHE A 639 18.27 -13.52 12.08
C PHE A 639 18.36 -13.67 10.55
N GLY A 640 17.26 -13.39 9.86
CA GLY A 640 17.19 -13.53 8.40
C GLY A 640 17.16 -14.99 7.94
N LEU A 641 16.91 -15.20 6.68
CA LEU A 641 16.78 -16.54 6.11
C LEU A 641 18.01 -17.42 6.37
N LEU A 642 19.21 -16.87 6.16
CA LEU A 642 20.45 -17.63 6.36
C LEU A 642 20.63 -18.01 7.82
N GLY A 643 20.35 -17.11 8.78
CA GLY A 643 20.51 -17.41 10.20
C GLY A 643 19.67 -18.59 10.65
N HIS A 644 18.40 -18.60 10.28
CA HIS A 644 17.49 -19.69 10.61
C HIS A 644 17.83 -21.00 9.87
N LEU A 645 18.27 -20.93 8.60
CA LEU A 645 18.75 -22.12 7.88
C LEU A 645 20.00 -22.72 8.56
N VAL A 646 20.93 -21.89 9.00
CA VAL A 646 22.14 -22.35 9.71
C VAL A 646 21.76 -23.02 11.04
N GLU A 647 20.76 -22.52 11.76
CA GLU A 647 20.26 -23.16 12.98
C GLU A 647 19.67 -24.56 12.67
N MET A 648 18.89 -24.68 11.60
CA MET A 648 18.36 -25.96 11.14
C MET A 648 19.48 -26.95 10.73
N CYS A 649 20.48 -26.46 9.99
CA CYS A 649 21.64 -27.26 9.60
C CYS A 649 22.40 -27.77 10.82
N LYS A 650 22.70 -26.91 11.78
CA LYS A 650 23.36 -27.30 13.05
C LYS A 650 22.54 -28.29 13.85
N GLY A 651 21.24 -28.02 14.01
CA GLY A 651 20.33 -28.89 14.75
C GLY A 651 20.15 -30.27 14.13
N SER A 652 20.41 -30.42 12.82
CA SER A 652 20.30 -31.66 12.07
C SER A 652 21.64 -32.33 11.77
N ASN A 653 22.73 -31.64 12.02
CA ASN A 653 24.09 -32.05 11.61
C ASN A 653 24.19 -32.29 10.09
N LEU A 654 23.63 -31.36 9.31
CA LEU A 654 23.56 -31.38 7.86
C LEU A 654 24.03 -30.07 7.26
N SER A 655 24.18 -30.10 5.94
CA SER A 655 24.44 -28.91 5.12
C SER A 655 23.28 -28.64 4.17
N ALA A 656 23.22 -27.46 3.60
CA ALA A 656 22.20 -27.08 2.65
C ALA A 656 22.75 -26.35 1.44
N VAL A 657 22.07 -26.48 0.31
CA VAL A 657 22.25 -25.63 -0.86
C VAL A 657 21.05 -24.69 -0.94
N LEU A 658 21.30 -23.38 -1.02
CA LEU A 658 20.30 -22.32 -1.13
C LEU A 658 20.37 -21.70 -2.52
N ASP A 659 19.27 -21.57 -3.21
CA ASP A 659 19.16 -21.05 -4.58
C ASP A 659 18.62 -19.61 -4.55
N LEU A 660 19.47 -18.62 -4.85
CA LEU A 660 19.12 -17.20 -4.82
C LEU A 660 18.05 -16.83 -5.85
N ASP A 661 18.10 -17.48 -7.03
CA ASP A 661 17.17 -17.15 -8.11
C ASP A 661 15.74 -17.64 -7.82
N LYS A 662 15.61 -18.59 -6.91
CA LYS A 662 14.32 -19.15 -6.46
C LYS A 662 13.76 -18.51 -5.19
N LEU A 663 14.50 -17.57 -4.59
CA LEU A 663 13.98 -16.90 -3.41
C LEU A 663 12.74 -16.06 -3.74
N PRO A 664 11.63 -16.23 -3.03
CA PRO A 664 10.50 -15.33 -3.15
C PRO A 664 10.87 -14.02 -2.43
N ILE A 665 10.90 -12.93 -3.18
CA ILE A 665 11.32 -11.61 -2.69
C ILE A 665 10.13 -10.66 -2.82
N LEU A 666 9.93 -9.83 -1.81
CA LEU A 666 8.95 -8.75 -1.83
C LEU A 666 9.34 -7.72 -2.89
N ASP A 667 8.36 -7.28 -3.66
CA ASP A 667 8.56 -6.20 -4.63
C ASP A 667 9.17 -4.97 -3.96
N GLY A 668 10.16 -4.37 -4.61
CA GLY A 668 10.87 -3.20 -4.12
C GLY A 668 12.04 -3.50 -3.17
N ALA A 669 12.22 -4.73 -2.66
CA ALA A 669 13.32 -5.03 -1.76
C ALA A 669 14.68 -4.97 -2.49
N GLU A 670 14.78 -5.50 -3.71
CA GLU A 670 15.99 -5.40 -4.54
C GLU A 670 16.27 -3.93 -4.93
N GLU A 671 15.24 -3.15 -5.24
CA GLU A 671 15.33 -1.73 -5.58
C GLU A 671 15.87 -0.92 -4.40
N CYS A 672 15.38 -1.21 -3.20
CA CYS A 672 15.88 -0.56 -1.99
C CYS A 672 17.34 -0.90 -1.70
N LEU A 673 17.77 -2.15 -1.96
CA LEU A 673 19.18 -2.53 -1.85
C LEU A 673 20.05 -1.77 -2.85
N LYS A 674 19.60 -1.56 -4.10
CA LYS A 674 20.32 -0.75 -5.10
C LYS A 674 20.52 0.69 -4.64
N LEU A 675 19.66 1.21 -3.79
CA LEU A 675 19.80 2.51 -3.12
C LEU A 675 20.71 2.46 -1.89
N GLY A 676 21.34 1.33 -1.60
CA GLY A 676 22.19 1.14 -0.41
C GLY A 676 21.42 1.09 0.91
N ILE A 677 20.12 0.80 0.87
CA ILE A 677 19.26 0.79 2.06
C ILE A 677 19.17 -0.64 2.60
N THR A 678 19.52 -0.80 3.87
CA THR A 678 19.40 -2.06 4.62
C THR A 678 18.80 -1.80 6.00
N SER A 679 18.24 -2.84 6.62
CA SER A 679 17.81 -2.80 8.01
C SER A 679 19.00 -2.58 8.96
N SER A 680 18.75 -1.91 10.09
CA SER A 680 19.78 -1.66 11.12
C SER A 680 20.34 -2.92 11.76
N LEU A 681 19.63 -4.05 11.71
CA LEU A 681 20.09 -5.33 12.25
C LEU A 681 20.89 -6.14 11.22
N GLN A 682 20.71 -5.88 9.92
CA GLN A 682 21.39 -6.64 8.85
C GLN A 682 22.92 -6.66 8.98
N PRO A 683 23.64 -5.60 9.36
CA PRO A 683 25.09 -5.66 9.55
C PRO A 683 25.53 -6.67 10.61
N ALA A 684 24.71 -6.91 11.63
CA ALA A 684 24.97 -7.96 12.63
C ALA A 684 24.74 -9.36 12.03
N ASN A 685 23.70 -9.53 11.21
CA ASN A 685 23.39 -10.80 10.55
C ASN A 685 24.43 -11.18 9.48
N VAL A 686 25.03 -10.20 8.79
CA VAL A 686 26.11 -10.46 7.80
C VAL A 686 27.31 -11.19 8.41
N ARG A 687 27.53 -11.13 9.71
CA ARG A 687 28.56 -11.94 10.40
C ARG A 687 28.35 -13.45 10.21
N LEU A 688 27.14 -13.88 9.87
CA LEU A 688 26.83 -15.28 9.55
C LEU A 688 27.32 -15.70 8.17
N SER A 689 27.85 -14.79 7.35
CA SER A 689 28.44 -15.11 6.03
C SER A 689 29.53 -16.16 6.10
N ARG A 690 30.22 -16.28 7.22
CA ARG A 690 31.21 -17.37 7.48
C ARG A 690 30.59 -18.78 7.35
N ALA A 691 29.29 -18.91 7.44
CA ALA A 691 28.60 -20.18 7.24
C ALA A 691 28.36 -20.50 5.75
N VAL A 692 28.62 -19.55 4.84
CA VAL A 692 28.49 -19.74 3.40
C VAL A 692 29.83 -20.21 2.83
N ALA A 693 29.83 -21.38 2.20
CA ALA A 693 31.04 -22.03 1.72
C ALA A 693 31.67 -21.31 0.51
N ASN A 694 30.86 -20.70 -0.35
CA ASN A 694 31.27 -20.02 -1.56
C ASN A 694 30.95 -18.51 -1.56
N GLN A 695 31.08 -17.85 -0.42
CA GLN A 695 30.78 -16.43 -0.24
C GLN A 695 31.40 -15.53 -1.30
N ASN A 696 32.70 -15.76 -1.63
CA ASN A 696 33.43 -14.92 -2.58
C ASN A 696 32.86 -14.99 -4.01
N GLU A 697 32.23 -16.09 -4.37
CA GLU A 697 31.64 -16.30 -5.68
C GLU A 697 30.27 -15.59 -5.80
N VAL A 698 29.42 -15.66 -4.77
CA VAL A 698 28.04 -15.21 -4.82
C VAL A 698 27.81 -13.81 -4.25
N SER A 699 28.79 -13.21 -3.60
CA SER A 699 28.67 -11.88 -2.97
C SER A 699 28.34 -10.76 -3.94
N GLY A 700 28.62 -10.94 -5.24
CA GLY A 700 28.24 -10.02 -6.31
C GLY A 700 26.78 -10.10 -6.75
N ASN A 701 26.06 -11.15 -6.36
CA ASN A 701 24.65 -11.31 -6.73
C ASN A 701 23.77 -10.28 -5.98
N PRO A 702 22.90 -9.52 -6.68
CA PRO A 702 22.06 -8.46 -6.05
C PRO A 702 21.11 -8.99 -4.99
N ARG A 703 20.72 -10.27 -5.00
CA ARG A 703 19.84 -10.91 -4.01
C ARG A 703 20.60 -11.43 -2.79
N TYR A 704 21.91 -11.60 -2.88
CA TYR A 704 22.71 -12.16 -1.80
C TYR A 704 22.55 -11.41 -0.47
N PRO A 705 22.50 -10.06 -0.42
CA PRO A 705 22.26 -9.36 0.86
C PRO A 705 20.91 -9.66 1.52
N LEU A 706 19.88 -10.06 0.77
CA LEU A 706 18.54 -10.32 1.29
C LEU A 706 18.45 -11.58 2.16
N ILE A 707 19.38 -12.54 2.02
CA ILE A 707 19.39 -13.71 2.90
C ILE A 707 19.72 -13.37 4.36
N TYR A 708 20.31 -12.17 4.59
CA TYR A 708 20.61 -11.62 5.93
C TYR A 708 19.56 -10.65 6.44
N ASP A 709 18.58 -10.27 5.58
CA ASP A 709 17.57 -9.29 5.94
C ASP A 709 16.64 -9.81 7.05
N PRO A 710 16.55 -9.11 8.19
CA PRO A 710 15.65 -9.53 9.27
C PRO A 710 14.20 -9.43 8.80
N GLN A 711 13.38 -10.43 9.16
CA GLN A 711 11.98 -10.44 8.83
C GLN A 711 11.12 -10.17 10.08
N THR A 712 10.00 -9.48 9.90
CA THR A 712 8.94 -9.38 10.90
C THR A 712 7.71 -10.11 10.37
N ALA A 713 7.17 -11.05 11.16
CA ALA A 713 6.08 -11.94 10.75
C ALA A 713 6.37 -12.65 9.42
N GLY A 714 7.58 -13.16 9.26
CA GLY A 714 8.03 -13.87 8.07
C GLY A 714 7.34 -15.22 7.86
N GLY A 715 7.76 -15.93 6.83
CA GLY A 715 7.23 -17.24 6.49
C GLY A 715 7.84 -18.37 7.29
N LEU A 716 7.30 -19.57 7.13
CA LEU A 716 7.88 -20.81 7.63
C LEU A 716 8.91 -21.34 6.63
N LEU A 717 10.08 -21.71 7.14
CA LEU A 717 11.12 -22.46 6.43
C LEU A 717 11.06 -23.91 6.88
N ALA A 718 10.76 -24.82 5.97
CA ALA A 718 10.57 -26.22 6.30
C ALA A 718 11.32 -27.16 5.36
N ALA A 719 11.71 -28.34 5.87
CA ALA A 719 12.31 -29.42 5.12
C ALA A 719 11.30 -30.54 4.89
N VAL A 720 11.04 -30.91 3.63
CA VAL A 720 10.04 -31.90 3.22
C VAL A 720 10.72 -32.93 2.27
N ASP A 721 10.32 -34.20 2.35
CA ASP A 721 10.82 -35.25 1.47
C ASP A 721 10.56 -34.89 0.00
N LYS A 722 11.50 -35.17 -0.87
CA LYS A 722 11.50 -34.74 -2.28
C LYS A 722 10.27 -35.20 -3.06
N ASP A 723 9.79 -36.38 -2.78
CA ASP A 723 8.58 -36.96 -3.40
C ASP A 723 7.27 -36.26 -2.99
N LYS A 724 7.26 -35.57 -1.86
CA LYS A 724 6.08 -34.85 -1.32
C LYS A 724 6.15 -33.33 -1.52
N ALA A 725 7.32 -32.80 -1.86
CA ALA A 725 7.58 -31.37 -1.85
C ALA A 725 6.68 -30.61 -2.82
N GLU A 726 6.49 -31.10 -4.04
CA GLU A 726 5.67 -30.40 -5.04
C GLU A 726 4.19 -30.36 -4.63
N ALA A 727 3.67 -31.50 -4.15
CA ALA A 727 2.29 -31.55 -3.63
C ALA A 727 2.10 -30.63 -2.42
N CYS A 728 3.12 -30.52 -1.56
CA CYS A 728 3.12 -29.60 -0.42
C CYS A 728 3.09 -28.13 -0.87
N ILE A 729 3.94 -27.76 -1.83
CA ILE A 729 4.00 -26.40 -2.40
C ILE A 729 2.65 -26.06 -3.04
N GLN A 730 2.07 -26.95 -3.81
CA GLN A 730 0.77 -26.74 -4.44
C GLN A 730 -0.33 -26.53 -3.40
N ALA A 731 -0.39 -27.37 -2.37
CA ALA A 731 -1.38 -27.23 -1.29
C ALA A 731 -1.21 -25.89 -0.52
N LEU A 732 0.03 -25.45 -0.28
CA LEU A 732 0.32 -24.16 0.35
C LEU A 732 -0.16 -23.00 -0.52
N ARG A 733 0.08 -23.05 -1.83
CA ARG A 733 -0.41 -22.03 -2.77
C ARG A 733 -1.93 -21.96 -2.83
N GLU A 734 -2.59 -23.08 -2.86
CA GLU A 734 -4.07 -23.18 -2.81
C GLU A 734 -4.65 -22.64 -1.50
N ALA A 735 -3.92 -22.77 -0.40
CA ALA A 735 -4.27 -22.20 0.90
C ALA A 735 -3.95 -20.69 1.02
N GLY A 736 -3.51 -20.02 -0.07
CA GLY A 736 -3.29 -18.57 -0.11
C GLY A 736 -1.83 -18.15 0.06
N TYR A 737 -0.88 -19.07 0.27
CA TYR A 737 0.57 -18.74 0.30
C TYR A 737 1.13 -18.76 -1.13
N SER A 738 0.65 -17.86 -1.97
CA SER A 738 0.88 -17.87 -3.43
C SER A 738 2.35 -17.83 -3.83
N THR A 739 3.21 -17.24 -3.01
CA THR A 739 4.66 -17.11 -3.24
C THR A 739 5.47 -18.31 -2.76
N THR A 740 4.82 -19.30 -2.15
CA THR A 740 5.52 -20.51 -1.67
C THR A 740 6.32 -21.18 -2.78
N CYS A 741 7.57 -21.48 -2.50
CA CYS A 741 8.43 -22.16 -3.45
C CYS A 741 9.52 -22.98 -2.77
N ARG A 742 10.15 -23.85 -3.56
CA ARG A 742 11.38 -24.53 -3.23
C ARG A 742 12.53 -23.54 -3.35
N ILE A 743 13.31 -23.40 -2.29
CA ILE A 743 14.47 -22.49 -2.23
C ILE A 743 15.80 -23.21 -2.11
N GLY A 744 15.81 -24.54 -1.99
CA GLY A 744 17.05 -25.30 -1.80
C GLY A 744 16.84 -26.78 -1.51
N GLU A 745 17.93 -27.43 -1.18
CA GLU A 745 17.98 -28.86 -0.78
C GLU A 745 18.99 -29.10 0.34
N THR A 746 18.83 -30.18 1.08
CA THR A 746 19.68 -30.61 2.20
C THR A 746 20.64 -31.72 1.79
N PHE A 747 21.85 -31.71 2.36
CA PHE A 747 22.92 -32.66 2.08
C PHE A 747 23.61 -33.16 3.36
N SER A 748 24.15 -34.38 3.33
CA SER A 748 24.90 -34.92 4.47
C SER A 748 26.14 -34.10 4.78
N ASN A 749 26.85 -33.64 3.76
CA ASN A 749 28.05 -32.79 3.85
C ASN A 749 28.21 -31.98 2.56
N LEU A 750 28.97 -30.89 2.60
CA LEU A 750 29.51 -30.15 1.45
C LEU A 750 31.02 -30.42 1.28
N PRO A 751 31.45 -31.67 1.01
CA PRO A 751 32.80 -32.10 1.31
C PRO A 751 33.88 -31.47 0.43
N ALA A 752 33.55 -30.95 -0.73
CA ALA A 752 34.55 -30.42 -1.68
C ALA A 752 34.65 -28.88 -1.70
N VAL A 753 33.72 -28.19 -1.03
CA VAL A 753 33.63 -26.72 -1.07
C VAL A 753 33.82 -26.11 0.33
N ALA A 754 33.38 -26.81 1.38
CA ALA A 754 33.56 -26.35 2.76
C ALA A 754 35.02 -26.53 3.19
N THR A 755 35.70 -25.42 3.48
CA THR A 755 37.08 -25.39 4.00
C THR A 755 37.14 -25.29 5.52
N ALA A 756 36.01 -25.04 6.18
CA ALA A 756 35.90 -24.91 7.64
C ALA A 756 34.62 -25.56 8.14
N PRO A 757 34.59 -26.09 9.38
CA PRO A 757 33.43 -26.80 9.97
C PRO A 757 32.17 -25.97 10.09
N GLU A 758 32.30 -24.64 10.19
CA GLU A 758 31.16 -23.72 10.24
C GLU A 758 30.51 -23.45 8.89
N GLN A 759 31.11 -23.84 7.75
CA GLN A 759 30.56 -23.67 6.41
C GLN A 759 29.49 -24.73 6.13
N LEU A 760 28.25 -24.40 6.38
CA LEU A 760 27.11 -25.31 6.32
C LEU A 760 26.20 -25.07 5.11
N VAL A 761 26.33 -23.92 4.43
CA VAL A 761 25.47 -23.53 3.33
C VAL A 761 26.30 -23.23 2.09
N TYR A 762 25.93 -23.83 0.97
CA TYR A 762 26.37 -23.43 -0.36
C TYR A 762 25.27 -22.60 -1.00
N VAL A 763 25.61 -21.45 -1.56
CA VAL A 763 24.65 -20.58 -2.23
C VAL A 763 24.86 -20.70 -3.73
N GLN A 764 23.80 -20.98 -4.49
CA GLN A 764 23.84 -21.07 -5.95
C GLN A 764 22.99 -19.97 -6.59
N ASP A 765 23.35 -19.64 -7.83
CA ASP A 765 22.63 -18.75 -8.73
C ASP A 765 22.80 -19.22 -10.18
N ALA A 766 22.37 -18.43 -11.17
CA ALA A 766 22.47 -18.76 -12.59
C ALA A 766 23.90 -19.04 -13.04
N GLU A 767 24.89 -18.37 -12.43
CA GLU A 767 26.31 -18.49 -12.80
C GLU A 767 27.03 -19.58 -11.99
N HIS A 768 26.61 -19.82 -10.75
CA HIS A 768 27.29 -20.72 -9.79
C HIS A 768 26.34 -21.83 -9.38
N GLN A 769 26.32 -22.93 -10.15
CA GLN A 769 25.44 -24.06 -9.90
C GLN A 769 26.15 -25.16 -9.11
N PHE A 770 25.46 -25.67 -8.09
CA PHE A 770 25.89 -26.85 -7.35
C PHE A 770 25.55 -28.11 -8.14
N ALA A 771 26.56 -28.87 -8.60
CA ALA A 771 26.35 -30.13 -9.29
C ALA A 771 26.71 -31.31 -8.36
N SER A 772 25.70 -32.11 -7.97
CA SER A 772 25.91 -33.41 -7.33
C SER A 772 26.21 -34.48 -8.40
N SER A 773 27.43 -34.94 -8.52
CA SER A 773 27.68 -36.15 -9.30
C SER A 773 27.44 -37.40 -8.45
N GLY A 774 26.85 -38.47 -9.02
CA GLY A 774 26.48 -39.70 -8.31
C GLY A 774 27.62 -40.50 -7.68
N GLU A 775 28.89 -39.99 -7.76
CA GLU A 775 30.09 -40.59 -7.18
C GLU A 775 30.79 -39.69 -6.14
N GLY A 776 30.06 -38.75 -5.51
CA GLY A 776 30.66 -37.92 -4.45
C GLY A 776 31.71 -36.90 -4.89
N LYS A 777 31.86 -36.65 -6.17
CA LYS A 777 32.72 -35.59 -6.69
C LYS A 777 31.90 -34.43 -7.23
N ILE A 778 32.07 -33.27 -6.63
CA ILE A 778 31.44 -32.00 -7.03
C ILE A 778 32.18 -31.42 -8.21
N ARG A 779 31.47 -31.10 -9.29
CA ARG A 779 31.96 -30.22 -10.35
C ARG A 779 31.20 -28.92 -10.30
N VAL A 780 31.85 -27.82 -10.00
CA VAL A 780 31.35 -26.48 -10.23
C VAL A 780 31.31 -26.27 -11.75
N LYS A 781 30.13 -26.19 -12.34
CA LYS A 781 29.99 -25.75 -13.73
C LYS A 781 29.88 -24.22 -13.71
N THR A 782 30.97 -23.57 -14.07
CA THR A 782 30.95 -22.18 -14.51
C THR A 782 30.28 -22.17 -15.88
N VAL A 783 29.09 -21.62 -15.99
CA VAL A 783 28.45 -21.38 -17.28
C VAL A 783 29.03 -20.08 -17.81
N THR A 784 30.01 -20.21 -18.72
CA THR A 784 30.48 -19.06 -19.50
C THR A 784 29.35 -18.65 -20.43
N VAL A 785 28.76 -17.50 -20.15
CA VAL A 785 27.88 -16.82 -21.10
C VAL A 785 28.79 -16.26 -22.19
N ASP A 786 28.67 -16.78 -23.41
CA ASP A 786 29.39 -16.27 -24.56
C ASP A 786 29.08 -14.78 -24.73
N ASN A 787 30.13 -13.97 -24.53
CA ASN A 787 30.08 -12.54 -24.75
C ASN A 787 29.78 -12.25 -26.24
N CYS A 788 28.60 -11.77 -26.54
CA CYS A 788 28.37 -10.99 -27.75
C CYS A 788 29.15 -9.67 -27.64
N ASN A 789 30.16 -9.54 -28.49
CA ASN A 789 30.93 -8.33 -28.73
C ASN A 789 30.12 -7.05 -28.77
N THR A 790 30.41 -6.09 -27.90
CA THR A 790 30.56 -4.66 -28.28
C THR A 790 31.32 -3.90 -27.18
N GLY A 791 32.47 -3.37 -27.54
CA GLY A 791 33.03 -2.05 -27.20
C GLY A 791 33.17 -1.62 -25.75
N ALA A 792 34.41 -1.67 -25.29
CA ALA A 792 35.10 -0.76 -24.36
C ALA A 792 34.26 0.20 -23.51
N CYS A 793 34.38 0.04 -22.16
CA CYS A 793 34.40 1.18 -21.24
C CYS A 793 35.30 0.85 -20.03
N GLU A 794 36.20 1.78 -19.76
CA GLU A 794 37.24 1.73 -18.76
C GLU A 794 36.71 1.70 -17.32
N ALA A 795 37.45 1.05 -16.45
CA ALA A 795 37.19 1.01 -15.01
C ALA A 795 37.56 2.33 -14.32
N PRO A 796 36.83 2.78 -13.32
CA PRO A 796 37.28 3.79 -12.37
C PRO A 796 37.95 3.14 -11.17
N SER A 797 39.11 3.70 -10.86
CA SER A 797 40.02 3.37 -9.78
C SER A 797 39.50 3.70 -8.37
N LYS A 798 39.88 2.81 -7.44
CA LYS A 798 40.23 3.04 -6.02
C LYS A 798 39.40 4.06 -5.21
N PHE A 799 38.63 3.55 -4.27
CA PHE A 799 38.29 4.28 -3.04
C PHE A 799 39.30 3.97 -1.94
N THR A 800 40.00 5.01 -1.50
CA THR A 800 40.79 5.06 -0.27
C THR A 800 39.89 5.51 0.87
N SER A 801 40.11 4.94 2.03
CA SER A 801 39.51 5.18 3.33
C SER A 801 39.70 6.62 3.85
N SER A 802 38.67 7.20 4.42
CA SER A 802 38.75 8.02 5.65
C SER A 802 37.33 8.04 6.31
#